data_3b389bab6bed69d0d5e06670d8ca3f1c
#
_entry.id   3b389bab6bed69d0d5e06670d8ca3f1c
#
_cell.length_a   1.000
_cell.length_b   1.000
_cell.length_c   1.000
_cell.angle_alpha   90.00
_cell.angle_beta   90.00
_cell.angle_gamma   90.00
#
_symmetry.space_group_name_H-M   'P 1'
#
loop_
_entity.id
_entity.type
_entity.pdbx_description
1 polymer ?
#
loop_
_entity_poly.entity_id
_entity_poly.type
_entity_poly.pdbx_seq_one_letter_code
_entity_poly.pdbx_strand_id
1 'polypeptide(L)'
;MRLPARRTATALSLATVAALATSLLVAAPGSASGRGGHDDHHHGGGHHGGTTRWVDTPTLVGRATIDADHLAEGPPSGAQMTPANGRQGPFPGQVIPGFSAMLDNGDGTFWAMPDNGFGAKTNSADFLLRMYLVEPDFEGEDGGDGSVDLPEFISFSDPDHRAGFPIVNETTDERLLTGADFDIESVVRLRDGSFLVGEEFGPFLLHFDTDGVLLSAPVPLPGVQSPQNPFLGSAQPTLPASKGFEATAYDGSRYAYPVLEGALVAEADQRVRWIHQLDTRTMRYTGRKWAYRTVEAANLVGDAFMTGRDEMLVLERDNFGGTQAVTKRIVEVDLRKTEPGGHLVAEPVLDLLEIANPDSIGEGGGYGTGDPFSFPFVSDETVVQLRDGSFVFTNDNNFPGDDARVDGEPDDIEIIHVEMRRERVRTGGPTVFAHRGASGYRPEHTIAAYELAARQCADFVEPDLVMTRDGVLVDRHEPEIGGTTDVASRPEFAGRRTTKQVDGRAVTGWFVEDFTLAELKTLRAIERLPLQRAESRTYDGLYQVPTIDEVLAFARRTETCDGEPIGVIPEIKHSTYLADAGLPAEQPLLDAFARNGVRPGDTPVVIQSFEVGNLQRLSRMTRFDLVQLVDCSGAPYDQVKAGTGVTYADLVTRKGMRDVARYADSAGLCKDRMIPRNPDGSLAEPTDAIRNAHRAGLTVTGWTFRRENSFLPLELRSSADPAGVGDLAGEIRTFLAAGMDDFFTDNPDIGAQVADGWRG
;
A
#
# COMPACT_ATOMS: atom_id res chain seq x y z
N MET A 1 -40.36 55.08 12.50
CA MET A 1 -39.92 56.47 12.50
C MET A 1 -38.49 56.52 12.00
N ARG A 2 -38.37 56.95 10.73
CA ARG A 2 -37.27 57.69 10.07
C ARG A 2 -35.82 57.43 10.47
N LEU A 3 -35.06 56.89 9.52
CA LEU A 3 -33.67 57.19 9.14
C LEU A 3 -33.37 58.70 9.01
N PRO A 4 -32.12 59.22 8.91
CA PRO A 4 -31.14 58.96 7.82
C PRO A 4 -29.66 58.95 8.27
N ALA A 5 -28.74 58.31 7.57
CA ALA A 5 -27.95 58.52 6.36
C ALA A 5 -26.98 59.73 6.34
N ARG A 6 -25.74 59.46 6.04
CA ARG A 6 -24.78 60.01 5.03
C ARG A 6 -23.32 59.89 5.52
N ARG A 7 -22.46 59.14 4.77
CA ARG A 7 -21.52 59.52 3.67
C ARG A 7 -20.44 60.52 4.05
N THR A 8 -19.16 60.14 3.87
CA THR A 8 -18.27 60.71 2.85
C THR A 8 -16.97 59.90 2.76
N ALA A 9 -16.50 59.77 1.52
CA ALA A 9 -15.27 59.17 1.02
C ALA A 9 -14.20 60.26 0.75
N THR A 10 -12.92 59.86 0.70
CA THR A 10 -11.81 60.45 -0.12
C THR A 10 -10.63 59.50 0.05
N ALA A 11 -10.10 58.83 -0.88
CA ALA A 11 -9.47 59.01 -2.21
C ALA A 11 -8.00 59.48 -2.17
N LEU A 12 -7.18 58.65 -2.86
CA LEU A 12 -5.89 58.89 -3.56
C LEU A 12 -4.60 59.06 -2.72
N SER A 13 -3.55 58.30 -3.01
CA SER A 13 -2.68 58.45 -4.19
C SER A 13 -1.64 57.34 -4.34
N LEU A 14 -1.38 57.00 -5.58
CA LEU A 14 -0.30 56.19 -6.13
C LEU A 14 1.10 56.85 -5.89
N ALA A 15 2.12 56.00 -5.75
CA ALA A 15 3.44 56.31 -6.28
C ALA A 15 4.18 55.04 -6.71
N THR A 16 4.37 54.93 -7.98
CA THR A 16 5.21 53.98 -8.73
C THR A 16 6.66 54.49 -8.69
N VAL A 17 7.65 53.59 -8.45
CA VAL A 17 9.01 53.79 -8.96
C VAL A 17 9.55 52.47 -9.48
N ALA A 18 9.97 52.50 -10.71
CA ALA A 18 10.61 51.42 -11.46
C ALA A 18 12.10 51.65 -11.61
N ALA A 19 12.79 50.56 -12.00
CA ALA A 19 14.09 50.46 -12.68
C ALA A 19 15.34 50.49 -11.79
N LEU A 20 16.40 49.73 -12.02
CA LEU A 20 17.09 49.29 -13.24
C LEU A 20 18.05 48.11 -12.93
N ALA A 21 18.21 47.23 -13.88
CA ALA A 21 19.21 46.16 -13.95
C ALA A 21 20.63 46.74 -14.22
N THR A 22 21.64 46.03 -13.73
CA THR A 22 22.96 46.02 -14.39
C THR A 22 23.69 44.70 -14.14
N SER A 23 24.01 44.05 -15.25
CA SER A 23 24.87 42.86 -15.39
C SER A 23 26.34 43.29 -15.29
N LEU A 24 27.20 42.45 -14.71
CA LEU A 24 28.63 42.44 -15.01
C LEU A 24 29.19 41.01 -14.90
N LEU A 25 29.60 40.46 -16.03
CA LEU A 25 30.52 39.33 -16.17
C LEU A 25 31.95 39.80 -15.79
N VAL A 26 32.73 38.96 -15.11
CA VAL A 26 34.17 38.86 -15.31
C VAL A 26 34.66 37.42 -15.05
N ALA A 27 35.61 36.99 -15.88
CA ALA A 27 36.14 35.69 -16.15
C ALA A 27 37.09 35.11 -15.09
N ALA A 28 37.31 33.76 -15.18
CA ALA A 28 38.37 32.99 -14.55
C ALA A 28 39.80 33.38 -15.10
N PRO A 29 40.91 32.97 -14.45
CA PRO A 29 41.43 31.61 -14.64
C PRO A 29 42.29 31.05 -13.49
N GLY A 30 42.65 29.76 -13.60
CA GLY A 30 43.94 29.26 -13.08
C GLY A 30 43.92 27.95 -12.31
N SER A 31 44.39 26.91 -12.94
CA SER A 31 44.65 25.53 -12.48
C SER A 31 45.70 25.42 -11.37
N ALA A 32 45.52 24.47 -10.45
CA ALA A 32 46.63 23.67 -9.92
C ALA A 32 46.13 22.35 -9.26
N SER A 33 46.82 21.30 -9.57
CA SER A 33 46.70 19.87 -9.22
C SER A 33 46.88 19.55 -7.74
N GLY A 34 46.21 18.49 -7.26
CA GLY A 34 46.57 17.80 -5.99
C GLY A 34 45.64 16.71 -5.53
N ARG A 35 45.90 15.50 -5.93
CA ARG A 35 45.73 14.18 -5.27
C ARG A 35 44.63 13.94 -4.23
N GLY A 36 43.68 13.02 -4.56
CA GLY A 36 43.44 11.77 -3.83
C GLY A 36 42.53 11.89 -2.62
N GLY A 37 41.25 11.65 -2.79
CA GLY A 37 40.30 11.22 -1.76
C GLY A 37 39.26 10.33 -2.42
N HIS A 38 39.08 9.13 -1.90
CA HIS A 38 37.98 8.25 -2.30
C HIS A 38 36.68 8.89 -1.84
N ASP A 39 35.94 9.44 -2.79
CA ASP A 39 34.52 9.79 -2.59
C ASP A 39 33.68 8.58 -2.92
N ASP A 40 33.03 8.05 -1.89
CA ASP A 40 31.95 7.09 -2.02
C ASP A 40 30.79 7.80 -2.75
N HIS A 41 30.66 7.53 -4.04
CA HIS A 41 29.47 7.90 -4.80
C HIS A 41 28.29 7.05 -4.33
N HIS A 42 27.50 7.59 -3.41
CA HIS A 42 26.11 7.19 -3.24
C HIS A 42 25.36 7.50 -4.54
N HIS A 43 25.22 6.50 -5.39
CA HIS A 43 24.21 6.53 -6.44
C HIS A 43 22.85 6.45 -5.75
N GLY A 44 22.17 7.58 -5.63
CA GLY A 44 20.75 7.63 -5.35
C GLY A 44 20.02 6.99 -6.53
N GLY A 45 19.44 5.82 -6.33
CA GLY A 45 18.50 5.22 -7.29
C GLY A 45 17.36 6.21 -7.50
N GLY A 46 17.23 6.71 -8.74
CA GLY A 46 16.10 7.52 -9.14
C GLY A 46 14.85 6.64 -9.15
N HIS A 47 14.05 6.75 -8.11
CA HIS A 47 12.66 6.33 -8.21
C HIS A 47 12.00 7.22 -9.26
N HIS A 48 11.17 6.67 -10.13
CA HIS A 48 10.19 7.44 -10.86
C HIS A 48 9.38 8.20 -9.81
N GLY A 49 9.80 9.45 -9.53
CA GLY A 49 9.30 10.23 -8.41
C GLY A 49 7.95 10.84 -8.74
N GLY A 50 6.91 10.03 -8.74
CA GLY A 50 5.58 10.55 -8.54
C GLY A 50 5.45 10.93 -7.08
N THR A 51 5.16 12.19 -6.76
CA THR A 51 4.69 12.56 -5.44
C THR A 51 3.28 11.99 -5.30
N THR A 52 3.08 11.09 -4.36
CA THR A 52 1.74 10.67 -3.98
C THR A 52 1.04 11.83 -3.27
N ARG A 53 -0.17 12.14 -3.68
CA ARG A 53 -1.01 13.17 -3.08
C ARG A 53 -2.36 12.57 -2.73
N TRP A 54 -2.88 12.90 -1.56
CA TRP A 54 -4.26 12.62 -1.18
C TRP A 54 -5.17 13.57 -1.96
N VAL A 55 -6.17 13.05 -2.71
CA VAL A 55 -6.91 13.85 -3.70
C VAL A 55 -8.42 13.83 -3.52
N ASP A 56 -8.97 12.87 -2.79
CA ASP A 56 -10.42 12.77 -2.59
C ASP A 56 -10.85 13.30 -1.23
N THR A 57 -12.08 13.72 -1.14
CA THR A 57 -12.75 14.02 0.13
C THR A 57 -12.86 12.72 0.92
N PRO A 58 -12.37 12.67 2.19
CA PRO A 58 -12.57 11.51 3.04
C PRO A 58 -14.05 11.15 3.13
N THR A 59 -14.38 9.89 2.90
CA THR A 59 -15.77 9.42 2.87
C THR A 59 -15.95 8.24 3.82
N LEU A 60 -16.91 8.33 4.73
CA LEU A 60 -17.32 7.23 5.58
C LEU A 60 -17.99 6.15 4.72
N VAL A 61 -17.50 4.92 4.79
CA VAL A 61 -18.03 3.78 4.03
C VAL A 61 -18.44 2.62 4.92
N GLY A 62 -18.11 2.69 6.20
CA GLY A 62 -18.53 1.70 7.19
C GLY A 62 -18.42 2.21 8.62
N ARG A 63 -19.32 1.76 9.46
CA ARG A 63 -19.31 1.99 10.90
C ARG A 63 -19.78 0.73 11.62
N ALA A 64 -19.09 0.37 12.70
CA ALA A 64 -19.51 -0.70 13.61
C ALA A 64 -19.28 -0.26 15.05
N THR A 65 -20.05 -0.77 15.99
CA THR A 65 -19.99 -0.34 17.40
C THR A 65 -20.05 -1.52 18.34
N ILE A 66 -19.34 -1.39 19.47
CA ILE A 66 -19.46 -2.24 20.64
C ILE A 66 -20.09 -1.39 21.75
N ASP A 67 -21.16 -1.87 22.35
CA ASP A 67 -21.82 -1.19 23.48
C ASP A 67 -20.83 -0.93 24.62
N ALA A 68 -20.80 0.28 25.16
CA ALA A 68 -19.90 0.69 26.25
C ALA A 68 -19.99 -0.24 27.47
N ASP A 69 -21.16 -0.80 27.75
CA ASP A 69 -21.39 -1.73 28.87
C ASP A 69 -21.03 -3.20 28.53
N HIS A 70 -20.42 -3.46 27.35
CA HIS A 70 -20.00 -4.82 26.96
C HIS A 70 -18.91 -5.35 27.90
N LEU A 71 -19.08 -6.57 28.37
CA LEU A 71 -18.14 -7.24 29.28
C LEU A 71 -17.57 -8.50 28.63
N ALA A 72 -16.25 -8.58 28.56
CA ALA A 72 -15.57 -9.80 28.19
C ALA A 72 -15.53 -10.82 29.33
N GLU A 73 -15.35 -12.10 28.99
CA GLU A 73 -15.20 -13.19 29.96
C GLU A 73 -13.94 -12.97 30.83
N GLY A 74 -14.10 -13.15 32.16
CA GLY A 74 -12.99 -13.02 33.10
C GLY A 74 -13.42 -12.75 34.54
N PRO A 75 -12.46 -12.57 35.45
CA PRO A 75 -12.77 -12.16 36.82
C PRO A 75 -13.41 -10.77 36.87
N PRO A 76 -14.11 -10.40 37.96
CA PRO A 76 -14.63 -9.05 38.14
C PRO A 76 -13.54 -7.98 38.04
N SER A 77 -13.87 -6.82 37.45
CA SER A 77 -12.97 -5.68 37.29
C SER A 77 -13.60 -4.38 37.77
N GLY A 78 -12.81 -3.32 37.91
CA GLY A 78 -13.27 -1.97 38.26
C GLY A 78 -13.61 -1.75 39.73
N ALA A 79 -13.09 -2.56 40.64
CA ALA A 79 -13.39 -2.38 42.08
C ALA A 79 -12.89 -1.03 42.65
N GLN A 80 -11.91 -0.42 42.03
CA GLN A 80 -11.30 0.85 42.44
C GLN A 80 -11.46 1.99 41.43
N MET A 81 -12.26 1.75 40.37
CA MET A 81 -12.52 2.77 39.38
C MET A 81 -13.22 4.02 39.94
N THR A 82 -13.08 5.13 39.24
CA THR A 82 -13.84 6.36 39.55
C THR A 82 -15.21 6.27 38.86
N PRO A 83 -16.33 6.32 39.60
CA PRO A 83 -17.65 6.31 38.98
C PRO A 83 -17.87 7.53 38.08
N ALA A 84 -18.41 7.28 36.86
CA ALA A 84 -18.80 8.34 35.92
C ALA A 84 -19.99 7.84 35.06
N ASN A 85 -20.73 8.78 34.45
CA ASN A 85 -21.81 8.52 33.49
C ASN A 85 -22.77 7.40 33.92
N GLY A 86 -23.13 7.40 35.24
CA GLY A 86 -24.05 6.43 35.85
C GLY A 86 -23.48 5.04 36.08
N ARG A 87 -22.23 4.77 35.78
CA ARG A 87 -21.56 3.46 35.95
C ARG A 87 -20.66 3.45 37.18
N GLN A 88 -20.67 2.33 37.89
CA GLN A 88 -19.86 2.10 39.08
C GLN A 88 -19.51 0.60 39.16
N GLY A 89 -18.23 0.30 39.34
CA GLY A 89 -17.73 -1.05 39.57
C GLY A 89 -17.98 -1.58 41.00
N PRO A 90 -17.59 -2.83 41.32
CA PRO A 90 -16.99 -3.77 40.37
C PRO A 90 -18.00 -4.36 39.37
N PHE A 91 -17.57 -4.58 38.15
CA PHE A 91 -18.33 -5.28 37.13
C PHE A 91 -18.11 -6.79 37.22
N PRO A 92 -19.07 -7.65 36.78
CA PRO A 92 -18.97 -9.09 36.93
C PRO A 92 -17.99 -9.77 35.94
N GLY A 93 -17.44 -9.05 34.99
CA GLY A 93 -16.45 -9.46 33.99
C GLY A 93 -15.37 -8.40 33.77
N GLN A 94 -14.62 -8.53 32.68
CA GLN A 94 -13.65 -7.53 32.26
C GLN A 94 -14.33 -6.52 31.34
N VAL A 95 -14.23 -5.24 31.66
CA VAL A 95 -14.69 -4.17 30.76
C VAL A 95 -13.77 -4.09 29.53
N ILE A 96 -14.27 -3.54 28.44
CA ILE A 96 -13.47 -3.18 27.26
C ILE A 96 -13.59 -1.66 27.12
N PRO A 97 -12.55 -0.89 27.53
CA PRO A 97 -12.66 0.58 27.58
C PRO A 97 -12.44 1.27 26.23
N GLY A 98 -12.36 0.51 25.15
CA GLY A 98 -11.98 0.96 23.80
C GLY A 98 -10.73 0.27 23.33
N PHE A 99 -10.13 0.78 22.25
CA PHE A 99 -8.91 0.18 21.72
C PHE A 99 -7.88 1.26 21.39
N SER A 100 -6.76 1.21 22.12
CA SER A 100 -5.61 2.09 21.87
C SER A 100 -4.75 1.63 20.71
N ALA A 101 -4.91 0.38 20.23
CA ALA A 101 -4.20 -0.12 19.06
C ALA A 101 -4.96 -1.22 18.31
N MET A 102 -4.78 -1.29 16.99
CA MET A 102 -5.32 -2.36 16.14
C MET A 102 -4.29 -2.87 15.13
N LEU A 103 -4.42 -4.15 14.78
CA LEU A 103 -3.62 -4.83 13.75
C LEU A 103 -4.55 -5.46 12.70
N ASP A 104 -4.40 -5.09 11.43
CA ASP A 104 -5.11 -5.73 10.30
C ASP A 104 -4.61 -7.17 10.09
N ASN A 105 -5.55 -8.13 10.06
CA ASN A 105 -5.26 -9.53 9.68
C ASN A 105 -5.29 -9.75 8.17
N GLY A 106 -5.79 -8.76 7.40
CA GLY A 106 -5.87 -8.80 5.93
C GLY A 106 -7.05 -9.60 5.39
N ASP A 107 -7.99 -10.00 6.23
CA ASP A 107 -9.20 -10.74 5.87
C ASP A 107 -10.51 -10.04 6.32
N GLY A 108 -10.39 -8.82 6.83
CA GLY A 108 -11.49 -8.00 7.35
C GLY A 108 -11.65 -8.10 8.87
N THR A 109 -10.80 -8.89 9.54
CA THR A 109 -10.73 -8.96 11.00
C THR A 109 -9.50 -8.24 11.55
N PHE A 110 -9.52 -7.90 12.83
CA PHE A 110 -8.44 -7.17 13.49
C PHE A 110 -8.09 -7.80 14.84
N TRP A 111 -6.83 -7.69 15.24
CA TRP A 111 -6.47 -7.78 16.66
C TRP A 111 -6.46 -6.39 17.24
N ALA A 112 -7.23 -6.14 18.30
CA ALA A 112 -7.35 -4.85 18.95
C ALA A 112 -7.00 -4.92 20.44
N MET A 113 -6.35 -3.88 20.96
CA MET A 113 -5.76 -3.87 22.30
C MET A 113 -6.23 -2.64 23.07
N PRO A 114 -6.95 -2.82 24.20
CA PRO A 114 -7.20 -1.75 25.17
C PRO A 114 -5.92 -1.32 25.92
N ASP A 115 -5.98 -0.16 26.53
CA ASP A 115 -4.98 0.41 27.45
C ASP A 115 -4.91 -0.31 28.81
N ASN A 116 -4.64 0.43 29.89
CA ASN A 116 -4.63 -0.05 31.27
C ASN A 116 -6.01 -0.26 31.90
N GLY A 117 -7.08 0.14 31.24
CA GLY A 117 -8.47 -0.13 31.55
C GLY A 117 -9.22 0.92 32.35
N PHE A 118 -8.62 1.58 33.35
CA PHE A 118 -9.27 2.59 34.17
C PHE A 118 -8.43 3.88 34.35
N GLY A 119 -7.47 4.10 33.44
CA GLY A 119 -6.68 5.32 33.28
C GLY A 119 -5.61 5.57 34.36
N ALA A 120 -5.42 4.66 35.31
CA ALA A 120 -4.37 4.84 36.31
C ALA A 120 -3.89 3.52 36.95
N LYS A 121 -2.62 3.47 37.25
CA LYS A 121 -1.98 2.34 37.96
C LYS A 121 -2.68 1.94 39.26
N THR A 122 -3.29 2.88 39.98
CA THR A 122 -3.89 2.64 41.28
C THR A 122 -5.30 2.05 41.24
N ASN A 123 -5.97 2.11 40.10
CA ASN A 123 -7.36 1.64 39.94
C ASN A 123 -7.52 0.50 38.91
N SER A 124 -6.42 0.07 38.25
CA SER A 124 -6.43 -0.93 37.19
C SER A 124 -5.81 -2.28 37.61
N ALA A 125 -5.70 -2.57 38.90
CA ALA A 125 -5.09 -3.81 39.41
C ALA A 125 -5.95 -5.08 39.15
N ASP A 126 -7.22 -4.92 38.87
CA ASP A 126 -8.17 -5.99 38.53
C ASP A 126 -8.58 -6.00 37.05
N PHE A 127 -7.92 -5.16 36.23
CA PHE A 127 -8.08 -5.15 34.77
C PHE A 127 -6.95 -5.97 34.14
N LEU A 128 -7.32 -7.00 33.36
CA LEU A 128 -6.36 -7.88 32.69
C LEU A 128 -5.95 -7.31 31.32
N LEU A 129 -4.65 -7.18 31.08
CA LEU A 129 -4.13 -6.74 29.79
C LEU A 129 -4.37 -7.82 28.74
N ARG A 130 -5.02 -7.47 27.63
CA ARG A 130 -5.49 -8.39 26.59
C ARG A 130 -5.41 -7.77 25.19
N MET A 131 -5.43 -8.63 24.19
CA MET A 131 -5.83 -8.29 22.82
C MET A 131 -7.05 -9.11 22.44
N TYR A 132 -8.00 -8.50 21.73
CA TYR A 132 -9.25 -9.14 21.28
C TYR A 132 -9.23 -9.30 19.77
N LEU A 133 -9.70 -10.46 19.27
CA LEU A 133 -10.04 -10.60 17.85
C LEU A 133 -11.36 -9.89 17.61
N VAL A 134 -11.35 -8.94 16.69
CA VAL A 134 -12.46 -8.04 16.36
C VAL A 134 -12.95 -8.35 14.96
N GLU A 135 -14.22 -8.71 14.81
CA GLU A 135 -14.88 -9.03 13.55
C GLU A 135 -16.04 -8.04 13.33
N PRO A 136 -15.80 -6.87 12.71
CA PRO A 136 -16.85 -5.89 12.47
C PRO A 136 -17.72 -6.27 11.27
N ASP A 137 -19.05 -6.22 11.44
CA ASP A 137 -20.05 -6.27 10.36
C ASP A 137 -20.50 -4.85 10.04
N PHE A 138 -19.67 -4.11 9.30
CA PHE A 138 -19.84 -2.68 9.07
C PHE A 138 -21.20 -2.33 8.47
N GLU A 139 -21.99 -1.47 9.14
CA GLU A 139 -23.07 -0.74 8.53
C GLU A 139 -22.53 0.13 7.40
N GLY A 140 -23.06 0.01 6.18
CA GLY A 140 -22.58 0.76 5.01
C GLY A 140 -23.28 0.36 3.72
N GLU A 141 -22.77 0.85 2.57
CA GLU A 141 -23.36 0.57 1.23
C GLU A 141 -23.39 -0.94 0.91
N ASP A 142 -22.42 -1.70 1.40
CA ASP A 142 -22.32 -3.15 1.15
C ASP A 142 -23.22 -4.00 2.08
N GLY A 143 -23.98 -3.40 2.97
CA GLY A 143 -24.80 -4.04 3.99
C GLY A 143 -24.07 -4.11 5.33
N GLY A 144 -24.48 -5.03 6.20
CA GLY A 144 -24.02 -5.13 7.58
C GLY A 144 -24.96 -4.44 8.56
N ASP A 145 -24.92 -4.84 9.81
CA ASP A 145 -25.83 -4.34 10.86
C ASP A 145 -25.12 -3.43 11.87
N GLY A 146 -23.84 -3.14 11.66
CA GLY A 146 -23.02 -2.29 12.52
C GLY A 146 -22.59 -2.99 13.82
N SER A 147 -22.76 -4.29 13.94
CA SER A 147 -22.32 -5.06 15.10
C SER A 147 -20.84 -5.46 15.01
N VAL A 148 -20.28 -5.88 16.15
CA VAL A 148 -18.91 -6.39 16.26
C VAL A 148 -18.91 -7.66 17.07
N ASP A 149 -18.38 -8.74 16.50
CA ASP A 149 -18.14 -9.99 17.25
C ASP A 149 -16.72 -10.00 17.84
N LEU A 150 -16.58 -10.54 19.05
CA LEU A 150 -15.31 -10.69 19.77
C LEU A 150 -15.10 -12.17 20.13
N PRO A 151 -14.81 -13.04 19.12
CA PRO A 151 -14.81 -14.49 19.32
C PRO A 151 -13.65 -15.03 20.15
N GLU A 152 -12.53 -14.29 20.24
CA GLU A 152 -11.28 -14.74 20.85
C GLU A 152 -10.52 -13.59 21.50
N PHE A 153 -9.70 -13.90 22.52
CA PHE A 153 -8.74 -12.96 23.09
C PHE A 153 -7.43 -13.63 23.50
N ILE A 154 -6.35 -12.86 23.52
CA ILE A 154 -5.03 -13.23 24.04
C ILE A 154 -4.81 -12.44 25.34
N SER A 155 -4.48 -13.13 26.44
CA SER A 155 -4.12 -12.46 27.70
C SER A 155 -2.59 -12.35 27.81
N PHE A 156 -2.09 -11.15 28.16
CA PHE A 156 -0.67 -10.95 28.38
C PHE A 156 -0.21 -11.51 29.72
N SER A 157 0.96 -12.14 29.77
CA SER A 157 1.48 -12.83 30.93
C SER A 157 3.01 -12.80 31.05
N ASP A 158 3.50 -13.00 32.27
CA ASP A 158 4.95 -13.05 32.57
C ASP A 158 5.34 -14.30 33.41
N PRO A 159 5.08 -15.52 32.94
CA PRO A 159 5.37 -16.73 33.71
C PRO A 159 6.87 -16.93 33.99
N ASP A 160 7.73 -16.34 33.18
CA ASP A 160 9.18 -16.42 33.30
C ASP A 160 9.84 -15.32 34.14
N HIS A 161 9.06 -14.45 34.79
CA HIS A 161 9.54 -13.34 35.64
C HIS A 161 10.45 -12.33 34.90
N ARG A 162 10.11 -11.99 33.67
CA ARG A 162 10.91 -11.09 32.82
C ARG A 162 10.65 -9.62 33.03
N ALA A 163 9.53 -9.24 33.64
CA ALA A 163 9.18 -7.84 33.95
C ALA A 163 10.25 -7.16 34.81
N GLY A 164 10.92 -7.92 35.71
CA GLY A 164 12.03 -7.44 36.50
C GLY A 164 11.63 -6.58 37.72
N PHE A 165 10.33 -6.45 37.99
CA PHE A 165 9.74 -5.82 39.16
C PHE A 165 8.51 -6.64 39.62
N PRO A 166 8.04 -6.50 40.87
CA PRO A 166 6.85 -7.20 41.35
C PRO A 166 5.60 -6.78 40.58
N ILE A 167 4.87 -7.76 40.02
CA ILE A 167 3.60 -7.57 39.36
C ILE A 167 2.43 -7.88 40.29
N VAL A 168 1.20 -7.47 39.93
CA VAL A 168 -0.01 -7.69 40.74
C VAL A 168 -0.22 -9.19 40.98
N ASN A 169 -0.16 -10.01 39.95
CA ASN A 169 -0.38 -11.46 40.04
C ASN A 169 0.90 -12.25 40.29
N GLU A 170 1.82 -11.71 41.11
CA GLU A 170 3.16 -12.26 41.41
C GLU A 170 3.15 -13.73 41.87
N THR A 171 2.08 -14.17 42.54
CA THR A 171 2.01 -15.49 43.20
C THR A 171 1.15 -16.51 42.45
N THR A 172 0.60 -16.16 41.28
CA THR A 172 -0.16 -17.09 40.43
C THR A 172 0.77 -17.78 39.46
N ASP A 173 0.42 -19.02 39.03
CA ASP A 173 1.22 -19.77 38.06
C ASP A 173 1.21 -19.11 36.67
N GLU A 174 0.08 -18.53 36.26
CA GLU A 174 -0.10 -17.90 34.96
C GLU A 174 0.52 -16.49 34.90
N ARG A 175 0.62 -15.82 36.06
CA ARG A 175 1.18 -14.45 36.17
C ARG A 175 0.62 -13.49 35.11
N LEU A 176 -0.71 -13.45 34.98
CA LEU A 176 -1.38 -12.54 34.05
C LEU A 176 -1.05 -11.09 34.42
N LEU A 177 -0.74 -10.29 33.40
CA LEU A 177 -0.46 -8.87 33.55
C LEU A 177 -1.73 -8.06 33.68
N THR A 178 -1.66 -6.97 34.43
CA THR A 178 -2.78 -6.06 34.70
C THR A 178 -2.42 -4.64 34.32
N GLY A 179 -3.43 -3.77 34.20
CA GLY A 179 -3.25 -2.33 33.97
C GLY A 179 -2.48 -1.60 35.09
N ALA A 180 -2.29 -2.23 36.27
CA ALA A 180 -1.39 -1.70 37.29
C ALA A 180 0.09 -2.09 37.08
N ASP A 181 0.36 -3.05 36.23
CA ASP A 181 1.72 -3.49 35.89
C ASP A 181 2.30 -2.66 34.74
N PHE A 182 1.54 -2.50 33.67
CA PHE A 182 1.89 -1.73 32.47
C PHE A 182 0.68 -0.95 31.95
N ASP A 183 0.98 0.13 31.25
CA ASP A 183 0.05 0.99 30.52
C ASP A 183 0.33 0.80 29.02
N ILE A 184 -0.33 -0.17 28.40
CA ILE A 184 -0.05 -0.58 27.03
C ILE A 184 -0.88 0.25 26.04
N GLU A 185 -0.22 0.88 25.03
CA GLU A 185 -0.89 1.87 24.16
C GLU A 185 -0.73 1.56 22.68
N SER A 186 0.33 0.85 22.28
CA SER A 186 0.55 0.55 20.87
C SER A 186 1.03 -0.87 20.67
N VAL A 187 0.70 -1.47 19.51
CA VAL A 187 1.17 -2.81 19.15
C VAL A 187 1.54 -2.90 17.67
N VAL A 188 2.64 -3.59 17.37
CA VAL A 188 3.00 -3.99 16.01
C VAL A 188 3.32 -5.47 15.96
N ARG A 189 2.94 -6.12 14.85
CA ARG A 189 3.29 -7.54 14.60
C ARG A 189 4.63 -7.61 13.87
N LEU A 190 5.62 -8.26 14.49
CA LEU A 190 6.93 -8.48 13.90
C LEU A 190 6.88 -9.58 12.83
N ARG A 191 7.95 -9.70 12.04
CA ARG A 191 8.02 -10.67 10.92
C ARG A 191 7.92 -12.14 11.33
N ASP A 192 8.28 -12.47 12.54
CA ASP A 192 8.19 -13.82 13.11
C ASP A 192 6.81 -14.12 13.73
N GLY A 193 5.90 -13.16 13.68
CA GLY A 193 4.56 -13.24 14.21
C GLY A 193 4.42 -12.73 15.65
N SER A 194 5.53 -12.49 16.36
CA SER A 194 5.53 -11.95 17.73
C SER A 194 5.03 -10.51 17.77
N PHE A 195 4.67 -10.02 18.96
CA PHE A 195 4.15 -8.67 19.16
C PHE A 195 5.17 -7.79 19.88
N LEU A 196 5.33 -6.56 19.40
CA LEU A 196 6.06 -5.52 20.09
C LEU A 196 5.06 -4.46 20.54
N VAL A 197 4.95 -4.26 21.85
CA VAL A 197 3.95 -3.40 22.50
C VAL A 197 4.66 -2.22 23.14
N GLY A 198 4.19 -1.00 22.83
CA GLY A 198 4.60 0.22 23.51
C GLY A 198 3.78 0.45 24.79
N GLU A 199 4.42 0.99 25.83
CA GLU A 199 3.76 1.28 27.10
C GLU A 199 4.26 2.60 27.71
N GLU A 200 3.50 3.18 28.61
CA GLU A 200 3.71 4.55 29.08
C GLU A 200 4.40 4.69 30.42
N PHE A 201 4.27 3.71 31.33
CA PHE A 201 4.82 3.85 32.68
C PHE A 201 6.34 3.89 32.71
N GLY A 202 7.02 3.29 31.71
CA GLY A 202 8.46 3.29 31.58
C GLY A 202 9.09 4.57 31.03
N PRO A 203 8.97 4.95 29.76
CA PRO A 203 8.38 4.18 28.66
C PRO A 203 9.23 2.97 28.26
N PHE A 204 8.57 1.85 28.01
CA PHE A 204 9.19 0.60 27.57
C PHE A 204 8.63 0.10 26.25
N LEU A 205 9.37 -0.75 25.57
CA LEU A 205 8.84 -1.66 24.55
C LEU A 205 8.83 -3.08 25.13
N LEU A 206 7.69 -3.74 25.08
CA LEU A 206 7.48 -5.10 25.57
C LEU A 206 7.42 -6.05 24.39
N HIS A 207 8.10 -7.20 24.47
CA HIS A 207 8.14 -8.17 23.40
C HIS A 207 7.43 -9.46 23.84
N PHE A 208 6.30 -9.77 23.22
CA PHE A 208 5.47 -10.93 23.49
C PHE A 208 5.48 -11.91 22.32
N ASP A 209 5.29 -13.21 22.62
CA ASP A 209 5.00 -14.20 21.58
C ASP A 209 3.53 -14.13 21.12
N THR A 210 3.15 -15.06 20.24
CA THR A 210 1.79 -15.15 19.69
C THR A 210 0.73 -15.56 20.71
N ASP A 211 1.12 -16.12 21.83
CA ASP A 211 0.25 -16.54 22.93
C ASP A 211 0.17 -15.48 24.05
N GLY A 212 0.83 -14.34 23.88
CA GLY A 212 0.85 -13.23 24.84
C GLY A 212 1.83 -13.40 25.99
N VAL A 213 2.85 -14.28 25.84
CA VAL A 213 3.88 -14.47 26.85
C VAL A 213 5.04 -13.50 26.66
N LEU A 214 5.45 -12.79 27.70
CA LEU A 214 6.57 -11.86 27.65
C LEU A 214 7.90 -12.60 27.39
N LEU A 215 8.55 -12.31 26.26
CA LEU A 215 9.75 -13.01 25.78
C LEU A 215 11.06 -12.48 26.35
N SER A 216 11.10 -11.21 26.76
CA SER A 216 12.33 -10.56 27.27
C SER A 216 11.99 -9.51 28.30
N ALA A 217 13.01 -9.04 29.02
CA ALA A 217 12.84 -7.87 29.88
C ALA A 217 12.36 -6.64 29.07
N PRO A 218 11.52 -5.77 29.65
CA PRO A 218 11.10 -4.52 29.05
C PRO A 218 12.30 -3.71 28.53
N VAL A 219 12.20 -3.16 27.32
CA VAL A 219 13.28 -2.40 26.66
C VAL A 219 13.08 -0.91 26.95
N PRO A 220 13.81 -0.30 27.89
CA PRO A 220 13.60 1.10 28.28
C PRO A 220 14.11 2.06 27.21
N LEU A 221 13.44 3.20 27.03
CA LEU A 221 13.98 4.32 26.25
C LEU A 221 15.19 4.93 26.96
N PRO A 222 16.39 4.95 26.36
CA PRO A 222 17.58 5.45 27.03
C PRO A 222 17.47 6.92 27.45
N GLY A 223 17.59 7.19 28.75
CA GLY A 223 17.60 8.53 29.32
C GLY A 223 16.22 9.18 29.45
N VAL A 224 15.14 8.44 29.22
CA VAL A 224 13.77 8.90 29.43
C VAL A 224 13.09 8.02 30.49
N GLN A 225 12.45 8.65 31.46
CA GLN A 225 11.74 7.96 32.53
C GLN A 225 10.50 8.77 32.95
N SER A 226 9.36 8.10 33.08
CA SER A 226 8.15 8.67 33.63
C SER A 226 8.15 8.59 35.17
N PRO A 227 7.26 9.32 35.86
CA PRO A 227 7.09 9.19 37.32
C PRO A 227 6.62 7.80 37.77
N GLN A 228 5.92 7.06 36.89
CA GLN A 228 5.38 5.73 37.21
C GLN A 228 6.41 4.60 36.96
N ASN A 229 7.58 4.90 36.39
CA ASN A 229 8.60 3.92 36.05
C ASN A 229 9.04 3.12 37.29
N PRO A 230 8.87 1.80 37.32
CA PRO A 230 9.23 0.99 38.49
C PRO A 230 10.72 1.02 38.84
N PHE A 231 11.58 1.41 37.88
CA PHE A 231 13.03 1.51 38.04
C PHE A 231 13.53 2.95 38.29
N LEU A 232 12.63 3.95 38.44
CA LEU A 232 12.99 5.35 38.62
C LEU A 232 13.84 5.58 39.87
N GLY A 233 13.55 4.87 40.96
CA GLY A 233 14.26 5.00 42.26
C GLY A 233 14.20 6.43 42.81
N SER A 234 15.39 7.04 43.00
CA SER A 234 15.50 8.44 43.46
C SER A 234 15.77 9.44 42.33
N ALA A 235 15.75 9.02 41.08
CA ALA A 235 15.96 9.90 39.92
C ALA A 235 14.76 10.85 39.75
N GLN A 236 15.01 12.00 39.08
CA GLN A 236 13.91 12.87 38.65
C GLN A 236 13.37 12.37 37.32
N PRO A 237 12.04 12.33 37.15
CA PRO A 237 11.44 11.98 35.88
C PRO A 237 11.81 13.00 34.80
N THR A 238 12.01 12.50 33.57
CA THR A 238 12.32 13.32 32.39
C THR A 238 11.13 13.46 31.46
N LEU A 239 10.06 12.71 31.73
CA LEU A 239 8.79 12.71 31.01
C LEU A 239 7.66 12.95 32.02
N PRO A 240 6.56 13.63 31.69
CA PRO A 240 5.34 13.64 32.49
C PRO A 240 4.73 12.24 32.68
N ALA A 241 3.83 12.09 33.64
CA ALA A 241 3.07 10.87 33.87
C ALA A 241 2.15 10.58 32.64
N SER A 242 2.02 9.32 32.29
CA SER A 242 1.18 8.84 31.19
C SER A 242 1.38 9.68 29.92
N LYS A 243 2.64 9.71 29.42
CA LYS A 243 3.09 10.39 28.21
C LYS A 243 4.22 9.63 27.52
N GLY A 244 4.20 8.31 27.67
CA GLY A 244 5.20 7.38 27.14
C GLY A 244 5.02 7.03 25.68
N PHE A 245 5.05 5.72 25.38
CA PHE A 245 4.92 5.22 24.01
C PHE A 245 3.46 4.94 23.65
N GLU A 246 2.73 5.97 23.31
CA GLU A 246 1.38 5.94 22.78
C GLU A 246 1.31 5.24 21.40
N ALA A 247 2.27 5.55 20.54
CA ALA A 247 2.31 5.04 19.19
C ALA A 247 3.59 4.24 18.92
N THR A 248 3.48 3.21 18.09
CA THR A 248 4.64 2.48 17.57
C THR A 248 4.39 2.07 16.12
N ALA A 249 5.06 2.71 15.16
CA ALA A 249 5.02 2.29 13.77
C ALA A 249 6.09 1.24 13.48
N TYR A 250 5.91 0.41 12.43
CA TYR A 250 6.86 -0.62 12.03
C TYR A 250 7.04 -0.65 10.52
N ASP A 251 8.30 -0.67 10.03
CA ASP A 251 8.61 -0.69 8.60
C ASP A 251 8.32 -2.05 7.92
N GLY A 252 7.70 -2.97 8.64
CA GLY A 252 7.38 -4.31 8.18
C GLY A 252 8.63 -5.17 7.93
N SER A 253 9.85 -4.73 8.29
CA SER A 253 11.08 -5.45 8.00
C SER A 253 12.08 -5.53 9.15
N ARG A 254 12.48 -4.41 9.72
CA ARG A 254 13.57 -4.34 10.69
C ARG A 254 13.41 -3.30 11.77
N TYR A 255 12.82 -2.15 11.47
CA TYR A 255 12.82 -1.04 12.40
C TYR A 255 11.42 -0.71 12.90
N ALA A 256 11.30 -0.62 14.22
CA ALA A 256 10.13 -0.05 14.88
C ALA A 256 10.43 1.42 15.25
N TYR A 257 9.38 2.23 15.26
CA TYR A 257 9.44 3.66 15.48
C TYR A 257 8.47 4.05 16.61
N PRO A 258 8.83 3.81 17.87
CA PRO A 258 8.03 4.26 18.99
C PRO A 258 8.03 5.80 19.09
N VAL A 259 6.86 6.37 19.36
CA VAL A 259 6.60 7.81 19.45
C VAL A 259 6.15 8.15 20.85
N LEU A 260 6.77 9.18 21.45
CA LEU A 260 6.32 9.71 22.74
C LEU A 260 5.03 10.52 22.55
N GLU A 261 4.03 10.26 23.36
CA GLU A 261 2.78 11.01 23.40
C GLU A 261 3.01 12.47 23.79
N GLY A 262 3.83 12.67 24.82
CA GLY A 262 4.11 13.99 25.38
C GLY A 262 5.53 14.50 25.12
N ALA A 263 5.72 15.81 25.37
CA ALA A 263 7.01 16.44 25.34
C ALA A 263 7.86 16.07 26.57
N LEU A 264 9.18 15.98 26.42
CA LEU A 264 10.09 15.85 27.55
C LEU A 264 10.00 17.08 28.46
N VAL A 265 10.14 16.87 29.77
CA VAL A 265 10.08 17.95 30.77
C VAL A 265 11.07 19.08 30.47
N ALA A 266 12.24 18.76 29.93
CA ALA A 266 13.27 19.74 29.59
C ALA A 266 13.17 20.31 28.17
N GLU A 267 12.13 19.89 27.39
CA GLU A 267 11.96 20.35 26.02
C GLU A 267 11.54 21.84 26.00
N ALA A 268 12.26 22.66 25.23
CA ALA A 268 11.98 24.08 25.15
C ALA A 268 10.70 24.40 24.38
N ASP A 269 10.44 23.67 23.30
CA ASP A 269 9.17 23.71 22.55
C ASP A 269 8.31 22.51 22.95
N GLN A 270 7.33 22.74 23.80
CA GLN A 270 6.44 21.71 24.33
C GLN A 270 5.52 21.06 23.27
N ARG A 271 5.62 21.47 22.00
CA ARG A 271 4.96 20.82 20.87
C ARG A 271 5.77 19.66 20.32
N VAL A 272 7.03 19.47 20.72
CA VAL A 272 7.89 18.41 20.16
C VAL A 272 7.52 17.05 20.72
N ARG A 273 7.30 16.10 19.82
CA ARG A 273 7.11 14.66 20.08
C ARG A 273 8.26 13.91 19.43
N TRP A 274 8.99 13.13 20.21
CA TRP A 274 10.15 12.40 19.70
C TRP A 274 9.75 11.03 19.16
N ILE A 275 10.10 10.79 17.90
CA ILE A 275 10.06 9.47 17.25
C ILE A 275 11.43 8.85 17.40
N HIS A 276 11.52 7.64 17.93
CA HIS A 276 12.78 6.91 18.11
C HIS A 276 12.84 5.70 17.20
N GLN A 277 14.04 5.23 16.84
CA GLN A 277 14.21 4.03 16.01
C GLN A 277 14.81 2.88 16.83
N LEU A 278 14.11 1.74 16.86
CA LEU A 278 14.56 0.48 17.43
C LEU A 278 14.88 -0.52 16.31
N ASP A 279 16.00 -1.23 16.40
CA ASP A 279 16.31 -2.42 15.57
C ASP A 279 15.66 -3.65 16.22
N THR A 280 14.59 -4.17 15.62
CA THR A 280 13.80 -5.29 16.16
C THR A 280 14.56 -6.62 16.18
N ARG A 281 15.64 -6.78 15.39
CA ARG A 281 16.48 -7.99 15.43
C ARG A 281 17.40 -8.04 16.65
N THR A 282 17.76 -6.89 17.18
CA THR A 282 18.67 -6.77 18.33
C THR A 282 17.98 -6.27 19.57
N MET A 283 16.72 -5.80 19.45
CA MET A 283 15.93 -5.13 20.50
C MET A 283 16.73 -3.98 21.12
N ARG A 284 17.35 -3.15 20.29
CA ARG A 284 18.16 -2.01 20.72
C ARG A 284 17.84 -0.76 19.90
N TYR A 285 17.78 0.37 20.59
CA TYR A 285 17.68 1.66 19.93
C TYR A 285 18.92 1.95 19.10
N THR A 286 18.73 2.43 17.86
CA THR A 286 19.82 2.76 16.93
C THR A 286 20.48 4.09 17.26
N GLY A 287 19.83 4.93 18.07
CA GLY A 287 20.22 6.30 18.37
C GLY A 287 19.67 7.33 17.35
N ARG A 288 19.05 6.87 16.25
CA ARG A 288 18.32 7.77 15.34
C ARG A 288 17.01 8.18 15.98
N LYS A 289 16.67 9.46 15.81
CA LYS A 289 15.39 10.02 16.26
C LYS A 289 15.00 11.21 15.41
N TRP A 290 13.71 11.53 15.40
CA TRP A 290 13.12 12.64 14.68
C TRP A 290 12.19 13.42 15.58
N ALA A 291 12.10 14.73 15.34
CA ALA A 291 11.22 15.63 16.07
C ALA A 291 9.97 15.90 15.21
N TYR A 292 8.85 15.33 15.60
CA TYR A 292 7.53 15.74 15.14
C TYR A 292 7.05 16.91 15.99
N ARG A 293 6.35 17.88 15.38
CA ARG A 293 5.82 19.04 16.11
C ARG A 293 4.33 19.16 15.94
N THR A 294 3.59 18.99 17.04
CA THR A 294 2.14 19.18 17.07
C THR A 294 1.74 20.63 16.79
N VAL A 295 0.48 20.86 16.40
CA VAL A 295 -0.03 22.23 16.17
C VAL A 295 0.01 23.03 17.48
N GLU A 296 -0.54 22.47 18.53
CA GLU A 296 -0.58 23.07 19.86
C GLU A 296 0.24 22.24 20.87
N ALA A 297 0.75 22.88 21.90
CA ALA A 297 1.54 22.21 22.92
C ALA A 297 0.74 21.16 23.73
N ALA A 298 -0.56 21.33 23.81
CA ALA A 298 -1.47 20.43 24.51
C ALA A 298 -1.90 19.24 23.66
N ASN A 299 -1.64 19.28 22.32
CA ASN A 299 -2.01 18.17 21.44
C ASN A 299 -1.08 16.97 21.65
N LEU A 300 -1.61 15.81 21.45
CA LEU A 300 -1.00 14.52 21.67
C LEU A 300 -0.86 13.76 20.35
N VAL A 301 -0.02 12.74 20.32
CA VAL A 301 0.03 11.74 19.25
C VAL A 301 -0.76 10.54 19.75
N GLY A 302 -1.84 10.16 19.07
CA GLY A 302 -2.64 8.99 19.42
C GLY A 302 -2.10 7.72 18.77
N ASP A 303 -1.63 7.79 17.50
CA ASP A 303 -1.05 6.63 16.82
C ASP A 303 -0.11 7.04 15.70
N ALA A 304 0.64 6.06 15.17
CA ALA A 304 1.51 6.23 14.01
C ALA A 304 1.61 4.95 13.19
N PHE A 305 1.59 5.08 11.85
CA PHE A 305 1.60 3.97 10.93
C PHE A 305 2.59 4.21 9.77
N MET A 306 3.44 3.21 9.41
CA MET A 306 4.34 3.33 8.26
C MET A 306 3.59 2.99 6.97
N THR A 307 3.48 3.95 6.06
CA THR A 307 2.93 3.76 4.70
C THR A 307 3.99 3.40 3.67
N GLY A 308 5.26 3.63 4.00
CA GLY A 308 6.40 3.34 3.16
C GLY A 308 7.67 3.16 3.98
N ARG A 309 8.83 3.11 3.33
CA ARG A 309 10.12 2.91 4.01
C ARG A 309 10.50 4.05 4.95
N ASP A 310 10.24 5.28 4.53
CA ASP A 310 10.59 6.50 5.26
C ASP A 310 9.36 7.44 5.40
N GLU A 311 8.15 6.97 5.07
CA GLU A 311 6.89 7.71 5.12
C GLU A 311 6.03 7.13 6.25
N MET A 312 5.50 8.02 7.09
CA MET A 312 4.74 7.69 8.28
C MET A 312 3.51 8.57 8.37
N LEU A 313 2.36 7.99 8.69
CA LEU A 313 1.18 8.71 9.17
C LEU A 313 1.28 8.91 10.67
N VAL A 314 0.81 10.04 11.14
CA VAL A 314 0.71 10.38 12.56
C VAL A 314 -0.70 10.87 12.84
N LEU A 315 -1.37 10.25 13.79
CA LEU A 315 -2.63 10.71 14.35
C LEU A 315 -2.34 11.75 15.44
N GLU A 316 -2.74 12.99 15.19
CA GLU A 316 -2.65 14.08 16.17
C GLU A 316 -4.02 14.44 16.69
N ARG A 317 -4.18 14.47 18.02
CA ARG A 317 -5.42 14.80 18.70
C ARG A 317 -5.25 15.84 19.80
N ASP A 318 -6.30 16.59 20.10
CA ASP A 318 -6.47 17.29 21.37
C ASP A 318 -7.14 16.37 22.41
N ASN A 319 -7.30 16.83 23.63
CA ASN A 319 -7.95 16.13 24.74
C ASN A 319 -9.39 16.61 24.98
N PHE A 320 -10.11 16.96 23.92
CA PHE A 320 -11.49 17.37 24.00
C PHE A 320 -12.38 16.43 23.21
N GLY A 321 -13.62 16.21 23.69
CA GLY A 321 -14.62 15.39 23.02
C GLY A 321 -15.84 16.19 22.58
N GLY A 322 -16.66 15.58 21.73
CA GLY A 322 -17.92 16.13 21.26
C GLY A 322 -17.77 17.51 20.62
N THR A 323 -18.61 18.46 21.01
CA THR A 323 -18.59 19.83 20.45
C THR A 323 -17.35 20.65 20.83
N GLN A 324 -16.47 20.16 21.68
CA GLN A 324 -15.26 20.84 22.11
C GLN A 324 -14.02 20.36 21.36
N ALA A 325 -14.08 19.26 20.64
CA ALA A 325 -13.00 18.74 19.81
C ALA A 325 -12.65 19.73 18.69
N VAL A 326 -11.35 20.00 18.48
CA VAL A 326 -10.83 20.97 17.51
C VAL A 326 -9.75 20.36 16.61
N THR A 327 -8.98 19.42 17.13
CA THR A 327 -7.88 18.79 16.41
C THR A 327 -7.98 17.26 16.50
N LYS A 328 -8.44 16.62 15.44
CA LYS A 328 -8.49 15.17 15.26
C LYS A 328 -8.06 14.88 13.83
N ARG A 329 -6.75 14.71 13.60
CA ARG A 329 -6.23 14.70 12.23
C ARG A 329 -5.15 13.66 11.98
N ILE A 330 -5.09 13.19 10.76
CA ILE A 330 -3.96 12.43 10.23
C ILE A 330 -3.06 13.37 9.44
N VAL A 331 -1.77 13.29 9.69
CA VAL A 331 -0.73 13.95 8.89
C VAL A 331 0.27 12.93 8.37
N GLU A 332 0.84 13.18 7.20
CA GLU A 332 1.94 12.41 6.65
C GLU A 332 3.27 13.11 6.91
N VAL A 333 4.27 12.36 7.35
CA VAL A 333 5.65 12.85 7.52
C VAL A 333 6.61 11.96 6.75
N ASP A 334 7.58 12.58 6.07
CA ASP A 334 8.71 11.89 5.46
C ASP A 334 9.93 12.04 6.38
N LEU A 335 10.42 10.94 6.92
CA LEU A 335 11.55 10.92 7.87
C LEU A 335 12.86 11.48 7.30
N ARG A 336 12.90 11.76 5.98
CA ARG A 336 14.03 12.39 5.28
C ARG A 336 13.88 13.91 5.16
N LYS A 337 12.66 14.45 5.36
CA LYS A 337 12.34 15.88 5.14
C LYS A 337 12.17 16.61 6.46
N THR A 338 12.95 17.65 6.67
CA THR A 338 12.85 18.52 7.85
C THR A 338 12.75 19.98 7.46
N GLU A 339 11.99 20.73 8.25
CA GLU A 339 11.97 22.20 8.21
C GLU A 339 13.30 22.80 8.70
N PRO A 340 13.57 24.10 8.40
CA PRO A 340 14.60 24.85 9.09
C PRO A 340 14.32 24.87 10.61
N GLY A 341 15.11 24.12 11.37
CA GLY A 341 14.91 23.89 12.82
C GLY A 341 14.95 22.41 13.17
N GLY A 342 14.92 21.52 12.17
CA GLY A 342 15.13 20.08 12.34
C GLY A 342 13.88 19.29 12.70
N HIS A 343 12.69 19.90 12.63
CA HIS A 343 11.41 19.21 12.79
C HIS A 343 10.96 18.60 11.48
N LEU A 344 10.25 17.47 11.54
CA LEU A 344 9.65 16.85 10.36
C LEU A 344 8.63 17.79 9.70
N VAL A 345 8.58 17.77 8.37
CA VAL A 345 7.51 18.42 7.60
C VAL A 345 6.27 17.55 7.72
N ALA A 346 5.16 18.11 8.18
CA ALA A 346 3.87 17.43 8.35
C ALA A 346 2.89 17.92 7.28
N GLU A 347 2.44 17.02 6.42
CA GLU A 347 1.45 17.30 5.38
C GLU A 347 0.08 16.78 5.82
N PRO A 348 -0.98 17.61 5.82
CA PRO A 348 -2.32 17.16 6.20
C PRO A 348 -2.85 16.08 5.25
N VAL A 349 -3.47 15.04 5.82
CA VAL A 349 -4.08 13.92 5.09
C VAL A 349 -5.59 13.90 5.27
N LEU A 350 -6.06 13.92 6.51
CA LEU A 350 -7.45 13.71 6.88
C LEU A 350 -7.78 14.51 8.14
N ASP A 351 -8.95 15.14 8.16
CA ASP A 351 -9.59 15.69 9.36
C ASP A 351 -10.73 14.76 9.78
N LEU A 352 -10.60 14.12 10.94
CA LEU A 352 -11.59 13.19 11.47
C LEU A 352 -12.89 13.90 11.93
N LEU A 353 -12.87 15.22 12.03
CA LEU A 353 -14.05 16.01 12.37
C LEU A 353 -14.90 16.37 11.13
N GLU A 354 -14.38 16.15 9.89
CA GLU A 354 -15.04 16.53 8.64
C GLU A 354 -14.95 15.41 7.58
N ILE A 355 -15.62 14.28 7.84
CA ILE A 355 -15.69 13.12 6.94
C ILE A 355 -17.02 13.19 6.18
N ALA A 356 -17.00 13.12 4.86
CA ALA A 356 -18.24 13.06 4.08
C ALA A 356 -19.03 11.77 4.40
N ASN A 357 -20.34 11.90 4.58
CA ASN A 357 -21.25 10.79 4.91
C ASN A 357 -22.50 10.81 4.01
N PRO A 358 -22.33 10.64 2.68
CA PRO A 358 -23.45 10.75 1.75
C PRO A 358 -24.52 9.67 1.95
N ASP A 359 -24.14 8.54 2.54
CA ASP A 359 -25.03 7.40 2.76
C ASP A 359 -25.70 7.41 4.14
N SER A 360 -25.51 8.50 4.92
CA SER A 360 -26.09 8.70 6.26
C SER A 360 -25.80 7.54 7.24
N ILE A 361 -24.61 6.95 7.15
CA ILE A 361 -24.16 5.85 8.03
C ILE A 361 -24.16 6.35 9.48
N GLY A 362 -24.80 5.61 10.39
CA GLY A 362 -24.89 5.93 11.82
C GLY A 362 -25.77 7.15 12.15
N GLU A 363 -26.58 7.69 11.22
CA GLU A 363 -27.42 8.87 11.46
C GLU A 363 -28.37 8.65 12.64
N GLY A 364 -28.35 9.61 13.60
CA GLY A 364 -29.14 9.54 14.83
C GLY A 364 -28.42 8.90 16.02
N GLY A 365 -27.17 8.46 15.86
CA GLY A 365 -26.34 7.86 16.93
C GLY A 365 -25.64 8.88 17.84
N GLY A 366 -26.05 10.14 17.87
CA GLY A 366 -25.48 11.17 18.73
C GLY A 366 -24.79 12.31 17.97
N TYR A 367 -23.96 13.09 18.69
CA TYR A 367 -23.27 14.23 18.12
C TYR A 367 -22.29 13.77 17.00
N GLY A 368 -22.36 14.46 15.87
CA GLY A 368 -21.43 14.27 14.75
C GLY A 368 -21.71 13.08 13.83
N THR A 369 -22.88 12.39 13.96
CA THR A 369 -23.23 11.25 13.09
C THR A 369 -23.99 11.68 11.82
N GLY A 370 -23.98 12.97 11.45
CA GLY A 370 -24.61 13.49 10.22
C GLY A 370 -23.66 13.51 9.02
N ASP A 371 -23.96 14.40 8.04
CA ASP A 371 -23.08 14.74 6.94
C ASP A 371 -22.70 16.23 7.05
N PRO A 372 -21.41 16.57 7.32
CA PRO A 372 -20.29 15.65 7.51
C PRO A 372 -20.41 14.80 8.79
N PHE A 373 -19.82 13.62 8.72
CA PHE A 373 -19.59 12.79 9.90
C PHE A 373 -18.37 13.31 10.66
N SER A 374 -18.44 13.30 11.98
CA SER A 374 -17.34 13.68 12.86
C SER A 374 -16.98 12.50 13.76
N PHE A 375 -15.70 12.24 13.94
CA PHE A 375 -15.15 11.27 14.91
C PHE A 375 -14.50 12.04 16.07
N PRO A 376 -15.30 12.51 17.05
CA PRO A 376 -14.91 13.57 17.95
C PRO A 376 -14.57 13.07 19.35
N PHE A 377 -13.97 11.91 19.51
CA PHE A 377 -13.70 11.32 20.82
C PHE A 377 -12.52 12.01 21.52
N VAL A 378 -12.44 11.91 22.82
CA VAL A 378 -11.31 12.45 23.59
C VAL A 378 -10.04 11.72 23.16
N SER A 379 -10.14 10.40 23.05
CA SER A 379 -9.07 9.49 22.73
C SER A 379 -9.33 8.77 21.39
N ASP A 380 -9.03 9.47 20.28
CA ASP A 380 -8.87 8.83 18.99
C ASP A 380 -7.44 8.26 18.96
N GLU A 381 -7.28 6.94 19.01
CA GLU A 381 -5.99 6.32 19.32
C GLU A 381 -5.53 5.26 18.32
N THR A 382 -6.27 5.03 17.25
CA THR A 382 -5.88 4.01 16.27
C THR A 382 -6.02 4.51 14.85
N VAL A 383 -5.00 4.30 14.04
CA VAL A 383 -5.03 4.44 12.58
C VAL A 383 -4.45 3.19 11.92
N VAL A 384 -5.27 2.48 11.16
CA VAL A 384 -4.81 1.36 10.34
C VAL A 384 -5.09 1.68 8.88
N GLN A 385 -4.05 1.72 8.06
CA GLN A 385 -4.23 1.78 6.62
C GLN A 385 -4.37 0.37 6.07
N LEU A 386 -5.51 0.09 5.44
CA LEU A 386 -5.75 -1.16 4.76
C LEU A 386 -4.98 -1.21 3.43
N ARG A 387 -4.84 -2.40 2.85
CA ARG A 387 -4.10 -2.61 1.59
C ARG A 387 -4.69 -1.90 0.39
N ASP A 388 -5.99 -1.61 0.42
CA ASP A 388 -6.69 -0.83 -0.62
C ASP A 388 -6.51 0.69 -0.48
N GLY A 389 -5.73 1.12 0.53
CA GLY A 389 -5.46 2.52 0.80
C GLY A 389 -6.49 3.20 1.70
N SER A 390 -7.60 2.56 2.03
CA SER A 390 -8.60 3.05 2.99
C SER A 390 -8.08 2.97 4.42
N PHE A 391 -8.81 3.59 5.35
CA PHE A 391 -8.42 3.65 6.75
C PHE A 391 -9.49 3.08 7.67
N VAL A 392 -9.04 2.46 8.74
CA VAL A 392 -9.88 2.10 9.89
C VAL A 392 -9.39 2.85 11.11
N PHE A 393 -10.32 3.45 11.85
CA PHE A 393 -10.08 4.16 13.09
C PHE A 393 -10.94 3.58 14.21
N THR A 394 -10.47 3.67 15.44
CA THR A 394 -11.27 3.39 16.64
C THR A 394 -10.89 4.33 17.78
N ASN A 395 -11.76 4.45 18.76
CA ASN A 395 -11.54 5.24 19.96
C ASN A 395 -11.25 4.35 21.17
N ASP A 396 -10.51 4.88 22.12
CA ASP A 396 -10.63 4.55 23.53
C ASP A 396 -11.73 5.44 24.14
N ASN A 397 -12.68 4.86 24.84
CA ASN A 397 -13.78 5.61 25.48
C ASN A 397 -13.51 5.94 26.96
N ASN A 398 -12.29 5.68 27.45
CA ASN A 398 -11.88 5.89 28.83
C ASN A 398 -12.99 5.44 29.83
N PHE A 399 -13.56 4.26 29.57
CA PHE A 399 -14.76 3.78 30.25
C PHE A 399 -14.70 3.93 31.78
N PRO A 400 -15.73 4.50 32.36
CA PRO A 400 -16.97 5.01 31.76
C PRO A 400 -16.95 6.56 31.66
N GLY A 401 -15.80 7.18 31.42
CA GLY A 401 -15.60 8.64 31.61
C GLY A 401 -16.03 9.50 30.44
N ASP A 402 -15.83 9.07 29.24
CA ASP A 402 -16.07 9.87 28.03
C ASP A 402 -17.53 9.75 27.55
N ASP A 403 -18.05 10.87 27.05
CA ASP A 403 -19.46 11.05 26.68
C ASP A 403 -19.62 11.99 25.44
N ALA A 404 -18.70 11.87 24.49
CA ALA A 404 -18.61 12.75 23.31
C ALA A 404 -19.82 12.66 22.38
N ARG A 405 -20.45 11.49 22.28
CA ARG A 405 -21.65 11.28 21.46
C ARG A 405 -22.94 11.76 22.13
N VAL A 406 -23.11 11.43 23.40
CA VAL A 406 -24.33 11.75 24.16
C VAL A 406 -23.97 12.17 25.60
N ASP A 407 -24.18 13.43 25.91
CA ASP A 407 -23.87 14.00 27.23
C ASP A 407 -24.45 13.16 28.39
N GLY A 408 -23.58 12.68 29.28
CA GLY A 408 -23.91 11.86 30.45
C GLY A 408 -24.12 10.34 30.18
N GLU A 409 -23.90 9.87 28.96
CA GLU A 409 -23.86 8.44 28.63
C GLU A 409 -22.44 8.06 28.16
N PRO A 410 -21.84 6.95 28.64
CA PRO A 410 -20.52 6.57 28.18
C PRO A 410 -20.52 6.32 26.66
N ASP A 411 -19.45 6.75 26.01
CA ASP A 411 -19.29 6.50 24.58
C ASP A 411 -19.14 5.00 24.30
N ASP A 412 -19.80 4.54 23.22
CA ASP A 412 -19.53 3.23 22.65
C ASP A 412 -18.13 3.17 22.03
N ILE A 413 -17.60 1.97 21.86
CA ILE A 413 -16.40 1.78 21.05
C ILE A 413 -16.86 1.81 19.60
N GLU A 414 -16.44 2.81 18.86
CA GLU A 414 -16.74 2.93 17.43
C GLU A 414 -15.55 2.50 16.59
N ILE A 415 -15.82 1.71 15.56
CA ILE A 415 -14.86 1.36 14.51
C ILE A 415 -15.40 1.94 13.21
N ILE A 416 -14.67 2.88 12.63
CA ILE A 416 -15.08 3.50 11.37
C ILE A 416 -14.14 3.13 10.23
N HIS A 417 -14.71 2.92 9.06
CA HIS A 417 -14.00 2.66 7.82
C HIS A 417 -14.16 3.87 6.90
N VAL A 418 -13.04 4.51 6.55
CA VAL A 418 -12.99 5.74 5.76
C VAL A 418 -12.24 5.48 4.47
N GLU A 419 -12.90 5.68 3.33
CA GLU A 419 -12.24 5.67 2.03
C GLU A 419 -11.59 7.03 1.77
N MET A 420 -10.32 6.95 1.35
CA MET A 420 -9.57 8.06 0.76
C MET A 420 -8.75 7.54 -0.39
N ARG A 421 -8.59 8.34 -1.43
CA ARG A 421 -7.75 7.98 -2.55
C ARG A 421 -6.40 8.68 -2.47
N ARG A 422 -5.33 7.88 -2.54
CA ARG A 422 -3.98 8.35 -2.77
C ARG A 422 -3.71 8.29 -4.27
N GLU A 423 -3.72 9.43 -4.94
CA GLU A 423 -3.32 9.50 -6.34
C GLU A 423 -1.80 9.67 -6.43
N ARG A 424 -1.16 8.80 -7.19
CA ARG A 424 0.22 9.01 -7.58
C ARG A 424 0.22 10.18 -8.58
N VAL A 425 0.52 11.38 -8.10
CA VAL A 425 0.79 12.51 -9.00
C VAL A 425 2.11 12.19 -9.70
N ARG A 426 2.00 11.61 -10.89
CA ARG A 426 3.17 11.35 -11.73
C ARG A 426 3.70 12.70 -12.21
N THR A 427 4.96 12.98 -11.92
CA THR A 427 5.68 14.15 -12.48
C THR A 427 6.13 13.90 -13.92
N GLY A 428 5.80 12.69 -14.48
CA GLY A 428 6.05 12.27 -15.85
C GLY A 428 4.76 11.87 -16.57
N GLY A 429 4.82 11.72 -17.90
CA GLY A 429 3.73 11.21 -18.74
C GLY A 429 3.36 9.75 -18.42
N PRO A 430 2.36 9.15 -19.13
CA PRO A 430 1.99 7.74 -19.02
C PRO A 430 3.18 6.81 -19.27
N THR A 431 3.29 5.69 -18.55
CA THR A 431 4.33 4.69 -18.80
C THR A 431 4.04 3.90 -20.07
N VAL A 432 5.04 3.73 -20.88
CA VAL A 432 4.97 2.97 -22.13
C VAL A 432 5.57 1.57 -21.92
N PHE A 433 4.69 0.58 -21.84
CA PHE A 433 5.10 -0.83 -21.82
C PHE A 433 5.19 -1.37 -23.24
N ALA A 434 6.41 -1.76 -23.69
CA ALA A 434 6.61 -2.39 -24.99
C ALA A 434 6.14 -3.84 -24.95
N HIS A 435 4.91 -4.08 -25.39
CA HIS A 435 4.25 -5.39 -25.41
C HIS A 435 5.01 -6.39 -26.25
N ARG A 436 5.68 -7.35 -25.58
CA ARG A 436 6.58 -8.33 -26.19
C ARG A 436 7.78 -7.71 -26.91
N GLY A 437 8.19 -6.50 -26.46
CA GLY A 437 9.12 -5.61 -27.14
C GLY A 437 8.46 -4.76 -28.23
N ALA A 438 9.23 -4.23 -29.16
CA ALA A 438 8.71 -3.53 -30.33
C ALA A 438 8.14 -4.56 -31.35
N SER A 439 7.13 -5.32 -30.91
CA SER A 439 6.57 -6.48 -31.61
C SER A 439 5.81 -6.10 -32.89
N GLY A 440 5.46 -4.84 -33.08
CA GLY A 440 4.96 -4.31 -34.35
C GLY A 440 6.01 -4.22 -35.45
N TYR A 441 7.30 -4.43 -35.14
CA TYR A 441 8.43 -4.24 -36.06
C TYR A 441 9.42 -5.40 -36.07
N ARG A 442 9.40 -6.29 -35.09
CA ARG A 442 10.29 -7.44 -34.92
C ARG A 442 9.51 -8.64 -34.41
N PRO A 443 9.92 -9.88 -34.69
CA PRO A 443 9.35 -11.05 -34.05
C PRO A 443 9.35 -10.89 -32.51
N GLU A 444 8.17 -11.08 -31.92
CA GLU A 444 7.91 -10.90 -30.50
C GLU A 444 8.85 -11.70 -29.60
N HIS A 445 9.07 -11.23 -28.37
CA HIS A 445 9.85 -11.93 -27.36
C HIS A 445 11.26 -12.30 -27.85
N THR A 446 11.96 -11.31 -28.37
CA THR A 446 13.37 -11.42 -28.76
C THR A 446 14.16 -10.26 -28.22
N ILE A 447 15.43 -10.50 -27.92
CA ILE A 447 16.30 -9.40 -27.46
C ILE A 447 16.34 -8.24 -28.49
N ALA A 448 16.27 -8.57 -29.79
CA ALA A 448 16.23 -7.56 -30.85
C ALA A 448 14.94 -6.72 -30.84
N ALA A 449 13.79 -7.29 -30.41
CA ALA A 449 12.55 -6.54 -30.19
C ALA A 449 12.67 -5.62 -28.97
N TYR A 450 13.32 -6.07 -27.90
CA TYR A 450 13.58 -5.28 -26.69
C TYR A 450 14.58 -4.16 -26.92
N GLU A 451 15.68 -4.42 -27.66
CA GLU A 451 16.63 -3.39 -28.06
C GLU A 451 16.00 -2.30 -28.93
N LEU A 452 15.07 -2.69 -29.81
CA LEU A 452 14.35 -1.73 -30.64
C LEU A 452 13.36 -0.91 -29.76
N ALA A 453 12.65 -1.54 -28.83
CA ALA A 453 11.75 -0.88 -27.90
C ALA A 453 12.46 0.20 -27.06
N ALA A 454 13.65 -0.11 -26.52
CA ALA A 454 14.46 0.86 -25.78
C ALA A 454 14.86 2.06 -26.68
N ARG A 455 15.27 1.81 -27.93
CA ARG A 455 15.55 2.88 -28.89
C ARG A 455 14.34 3.70 -29.32
N GLN A 456 13.14 3.15 -29.16
CA GLN A 456 11.85 3.80 -29.38
C GLN A 456 11.27 4.41 -28.10
N CYS A 457 12.12 4.61 -27.09
CA CYS A 457 11.78 5.27 -25.82
C CYS A 457 10.68 4.59 -25.02
N ALA A 458 10.60 3.24 -25.04
CA ALA A 458 9.79 2.50 -24.08
C ALA A 458 10.39 2.60 -22.69
N ASP A 459 9.55 2.69 -21.66
CA ASP A 459 9.96 2.67 -20.25
C ASP A 459 10.22 1.25 -19.76
N PHE A 460 9.42 0.29 -20.24
CA PHE A 460 9.49 -1.13 -19.88
C PHE A 460 9.45 -2.03 -21.09
N VAL A 461 10.11 -3.20 -20.96
CA VAL A 461 9.93 -4.33 -21.87
C VAL A 461 9.17 -5.46 -21.18
N GLU A 462 8.34 -6.15 -21.93
CA GLU A 462 7.48 -7.21 -21.42
C GLU A 462 7.90 -8.58 -21.94
N PRO A 463 8.45 -9.47 -21.09
CA PRO A 463 8.60 -10.90 -21.37
C PRO A 463 7.43 -11.71 -20.83
N ASP A 464 6.82 -12.55 -21.69
CA ASP A 464 5.87 -13.59 -21.30
C ASP A 464 6.61 -14.89 -20.98
N LEU A 465 6.38 -15.47 -19.80
CA LEU A 465 7.20 -16.56 -19.30
C LEU A 465 6.46 -17.88 -19.25
N VAL A 466 7.06 -18.86 -19.91
CA VAL A 466 6.71 -20.28 -19.82
C VAL A 466 7.96 -21.09 -19.45
N MET A 467 7.82 -22.37 -19.13
CA MET A 467 8.91 -23.15 -18.57
C MET A 467 9.32 -24.32 -19.48
N THR A 468 10.62 -24.50 -19.66
CA THR A 468 11.19 -25.67 -20.34
C THR A 468 11.09 -26.92 -19.48
N ARG A 469 11.28 -28.11 -20.10
CA ARG A 469 11.30 -29.42 -19.42
C ARG A 469 12.33 -29.50 -18.28
N ASP A 470 13.44 -28.82 -18.44
CA ASP A 470 14.54 -28.75 -17.45
C ASP A 470 14.43 -27.55 -16.49
N GLY A 471 13.25 -26.92 -16.43
CA GLY A 471 12.89 -25.94 -15.39
C GLY A 471 13.46 -24.55 -15.60
N VAL A 472 13.71 -24.14 -16.85
CA VAL A 472 14.20 -22.79 -17.16
C VAL A 472 13.07 -21.93 -17.71
N LEU A 473 12.87 -20.73 -17.15
CA LEU A 473 11.91 -19.75 -17.67
C LEU A 473 12.41 -19.13 -18.96
N VAL A 474 11.60 -19.23 -20.00
CA VAL A 474 11.87 -18.70 -21.33
C VAL A 474 10.72 -17.83 -21.82
N ASP A 475 11.04 -16.94 -22.69
CA ASP A 475 10.18 -15.85 -23.11
C ASP A 475 9.33 -16.28 -24.32
N ARG A 476 8.09 -16.68 -24.07
CA ARG A 476 7.04 -17.03 -25.06
C ARG A 476 5.65 -16.84 -24.48
N HIS A 477 4.76 -16.31 -25.32
CA HIS A 477 3.38 -16.00 -24.90
C HIS A 477 2.55 -17.26 -24.57
N GLU A 478 2.67 -18.31 -25.38
CA GLU A 478 1.99 -19.58 -25.13
C GLU A 478 3.00 -20.70 -24.88
N PRO A 479 2.60 -21.77 -24.16
CA PRO A 479 3.36 -23.01 -24.13
C PRO A 479 3.54 -23.63 -25.52
N GLU A 480 2.57 -23.48 -26.42
CA GLU A 480 2.61 -23.95 -27.81
C GLU A 480 3.42 -22.97 -28.71
N ILE A 481 4.49 -23.41 -29.31
CA ILE A 481 5.48 -22.58 -30.02
C ILE A 481 5.49 -22.75 -31.54
N GLY A 482 4.55 -23.48 -32.12
CA GLY A 482 4.51 -23.72 -33.58
C GLY A 482 4.23 -22.48 -34.41
N GLY A 483 3.49 -21.51 -33.85
CA GLY A 483 3.12 -20.26 -34.50
C GLY A 483 4.13 -19.11 -34.33
N THR A 484 5.09 -19.25 -33.41
CA THR A 484 6.05 -18.18 -33.07
C THR A 484 7.52 -18.59 -33.18
N THR A 485 7.77 -19.87 -33.58
CA THR A 485 9.11 -20.38 -33.85
C THR A 485 9.13 -21.22 -35.13
N ASP A 486 10.32 -21.49 -35.63
CA ASP A 486 10.54 -22.33 -36.79
C ASP A 486 10.45 -23.85 -36.51
N VAL A 487 9.93 -24.27 -35.34
CA VAL A 487 9.87 -25.67 -34.89
C VAL A 487 9.13 -26.58 -35.87
N ALA A 488 8.10 -26.07 -36.53
CA ALA A 488 7.34 -26.84 -37.53
C ALA A 488 8.17 -27.22 -38.79
N SER A 489 9.25 -26.50 -39.07
CA SER A 489 10.19 -26.77 -40.15
C SER A 489 11.37 -27.65 -39.73
N ARG A 490 11.43 -28.09 -38.46
CA ARG A 490 12.53 -28.85 -37.90
C ARG A 490 12.21 -30.35 -37.86
N PRO A 491 12.77 -31.15 -38.79
CA PRO A 491 12.45 -32.59 -38.88
C PRO A 491 12.76 -33.37 -37.60
N GLU A 492 13.80 -32.98 -36.85
CA GLU A 492 14.23 -33.60 -35.62
C GLU A 492 13.16 -33.48 -34.48
N PHE A 493 12.28 -32.51 -34.60
CA PHE A 493 11.22 -32.28 -33.62
C PHE A 493 9.81 -32.68 -34.12
N ALA A 494 9.69 -33.17 -35.33
CA ALA A 494 8.40 -33.54 -35.92
C ALA A 494 7.61 -34.56 -35.08
N GLY A 495 8.32 -35.51 -34.44
CA GLY A 495 7.73 -36.54 -33.58
C GLY A 495 7.23 -36.03 -32.20
N ARG A 496 7.52 -34.77 -31.85
CA ARG A 496 7.06 -34.17 -30.57
C ARG A 496 5.72 -33.43 -30.70
N ARG A 497 5.19 -33.30 -31.92
CA ARG A 497 3.89 -32.69 -32.12
C ARG A 497 2.81 -33.53 -31.44
N THR A 498 2.07 -32.90 -30.49
CA THR A 498 1.08 -33.58 -29.64
C THR A 498 -0.11 -32.69 -29.36
N THR A 499 -1.14 -33.24 -28.70
CA THR A 499 -2.29 -32.47 -28.23
C THR A 499 -2.31 -32.47 -26.69
N LYS A 500 -2.35 -31.28 -26.09
CA LYS A 500 -2.45 -31.09 -24.64
C LYS A 500 -3.68 -30.26 -24.30
N GLN A 501 -4.11 -30.36 -23.02
CA GLN A 501 -5.14 -29.47 -22.48
C GLN A 501 -4.43 -28.28 -21.82
N VAL A 502 -4.51 -27.12 -22.46
CA VAL A 502 -4.01 -25.86 -21.92
C VAL A 502 -5.22 -25.04 -21.48
N ASP A 503 -5.32 -24.75 -20.19
CA ASP A 503 -6.45 -24.01 -19.58
C ASP A 503 -7.82 -24.53 -20.02
N GLY A 504 -7.98 -25.87 -20.01
CA GLY A 504 -9.21 -26.54 -20.38
C GLY A 504 -9.52 -26.59 -21.88
N ARG A 505 -8.58 -26.15 -22.74
CA ARG A 505 -8.71 -26.16 -24.21
C ARG A 505 -7.73 -27.17 -24.82
N ALA A 506 -8.20 -27.96 -25.77
CA ALA A 506 -7.33 -28.84 -26.52
C ALA A 506 -6.50 -28.06 -27.53
N VAL A 507 -5.18 -28.04 -27.35
CA VAL A 507 -4.20 -27.37 -28.23
C VAL A 507 -3.29 -28.42 -28.83
N THR A 508 -3.05 -28.33 -30.14
CA THR A 508 -2.21 -29.29 -30.89
C THR A 508 -1.01 -28.60 -31.48
N GLY A 509 0.19 -28.98 -31.06
CA GLY A 509 1.43 -28.39 -31.56
C GLY A 509 2.65 -28.90 -30.82
N TRP A 510 3.66 -28.06 -30.67
CA TRP A 510 4.90 -28.30 -29.96
C TRP A 510 4.93 -27.43 -28.68
N PHE A 511 5.18 -28.02 -27.54
CA PHE A 511 5.06 -27.34 -26.26
C PHE A 511 6.43 -27.14 -25.61
N VAL A 512 6.70 -25.96 -25.08
CA VAL A 512 7.98 -25.57 -24.46
C VAL A 512 8.43 -26.57 -23.38
N GLU A 513 7.52 -27.06 -22.56
CA GLU A 513 7.81 -28.04 -21.53
C GLU A 513 8.17 -29.44 -22.02
N ASP A 514 8.09 -29.70 -23.34
CA ASP A 514 8.61 -30.92 -23.96
C ASP A 514 10.06 -30.78 -24.46
N PHE A 515 10.64 -29.57 -24.38
CA PHE A 515 11.99 -29.24 -24.79
C PHE A 515 12.88 -28.87 -23.61
N THR A 516 14.14 -29.29 -23.65
CA THR A 516 15.17 -28.69 -22.80
C THR A 516 15.55 -27.31 -23.35
N LEU A 517 16.16 -26.48 -22.50
CA LEU A 517 16.69 -25.18 -22.94
C LEU A 517 17.65 -25.32 -24.12
N ALA A 518 18.55 -26.31 -24.06
CA ALA A 518 19.50 -26.54 -25.13
C ALA A 518 18.84 -26.83 -26.49
N GLU A 519 17.76 -27.60 -26.50
CA GLU A 519 16.97 -27.88 -27.71
C GLU A 519 16.23 -26.62 -28.16
N LEU A 520 15.59 -25.89 -27.24
CA LEU A 520 14.83 -24.65 -27.53
C LEU A 520 15.75 -23.58 -28.16
N LYS A 521 16.99 -23.46 -27.70
CA LYS A 521 17.99 -22.53 -28.26
C LYS A 521 18.42 -22.83 -29.68
N THR A 522 18.11 -24.01 -30.22
CA THR A 522 18.32 -24.32 -31.66
C THR A 522 17.25 -23.70 -32.53
N LEU A 523 16.07 -23.39 -31.99
CA LEU A 523 14.96 -22.76 -32.68
C LEU A 523 15.17 -21.28 -32.93
N ARG A 524 14.40 -20.73 -33.84
CA ARG A 524 14.41 -19.30 -34.18
C ARG A 524 12.99 -18.76 -34.15
N ALA A 525 12.86 -17.51 -33.64
CA ALA A 525 11.59 -16.79 -33.63
C ALA A 525 11.11 -16.45 -35.05
N ILE A 526 9.81 -16.48 -35.25
CA ILE A 526 9.12 -16.03 -36.45
C ILE A 526 7.96 -15.07 -36.08
N GLU A 527 7.56 -14.24 -37.06
CA GLU A 527 6.47 -13.29 -36.92
C GLU A 527 5.12 -14.01 -36.74
N ARG A 528 4.38 -13.64 -35.69
CA ARG A 528 3.05 -14.18 -35.36
C ARG A 528 1.96 -13.74 -36.35
N LEU A 529 2.05 -12.51 -36.86
CA LEU A 529 1.06 -11.85 -37.70
C LEU A 529 1.60 -11.57 -39.11
N PRO A 530 2.08 -12.60 -39.87
CA PRO A 530 2.86 -12.41 -41.08
C PRO A 530 2.08 -11.72 -42.21
N LEU A 531 0.75 -11.68 -42.17
CA LEU A 531 -0.10 -10.98 -43.13
C LEU A 531 -0.25 -9.49 -42.81
N GLN A 532 -0.31 -9.12 -41.52
CA GLN A 532 -0.40 -7.74 -41.09
C GLN A 532 0.99 -7.08 -40.99
N ARG A 533 2.05 -7.86 -40.72
CA ARG A 533 3.41 -7.38 -40.38
C ARG A 533 4.46 -7.97 -41.35
N ALA A 534 4.24 -7.79 -42.66
CA ALA A 534 5.12 -8.31 -43.67
C ALA A 534 6.59 -7.83 -43.53
N GLU A 535 6.80 -6.62 -43.02
CA GLU A 535 8.14 -6.07 -42.76
C GLU A 535 8.83 -6.80 -41.60
N SER A 536 8.13 -7.05 -40.48
CA SER A 536 8.64 -7.82 -39.34
C SER A 536 9.02 -9.25 -39.74
N ARG A 537 8.25 -9.87 -40.63
CA ARG A 537 8.53 -11.20 -41.17
C ARG A 537 9.90 -11.31 -41.86
N THR A 538 10.49 -10.22 -42.32
CA THR A 538 11.86 -10.25 -42.93
C THR A 538 12.93 -10.66 -41.92
N TYR A 539 12.62 -10.65 -40.64
CA TYR A 539 13.50 -11.08 -39.55
C TYR A 539 13.24 -12.52 -39.05
N ASP A 540 12.32 -13.26 -39.70
CA ASP A 540 12.06 -14.65 -39.37
C ASP A 540 13.33 -15.50 -39.45
N GLY A 541 13.55 -16.34 -38.44
CA GLY A 541 14.68 -17.24 -38.41
C GLY A 541 16.03 -16.62 -37.97
N LEU A 542 16.05 -15.32 -37.59
CA LEU A 542 17.30 -14.65 -37.19
C LEU A 542 17.55 -14.74 -35.66
N TYR A 543 16.53 -14.69 -34.84
CA TYR A 543 16.66 -14.48 -33.38
C TYR A 543 16.31 -15.75 -32.59
N GLN A 544 17.03 -15.98 -31.50
CA GLN A 544 16.76 -17.07 -30.58
C GLN A 544 15.64 -16.70 -29.62
N VAL A 545 15.04 -17.72 -28.98
CA VAL A 545 14.14 -17.56 -27.82
C VAL A 545 15.00 -17.21 -26.61
N PRO A 546 14.79 -16.06 -25.96
CA PRO A 546 15.55 -15.68 -24.75
C PRO A 546 15.07 -16.42 -23.50
N THR A 547 15.93 -16.46 -22.50
CA THR A 547 15.58 -16.79 -21.12
C THR A 547 15.30 -15.50 -20.33
N ILE A 548 14.60 -15.60 -19.20
CA ILE A 548 14.43 -14.45 -18.31
C ILE A 548 15.79 -13.88 -17.82
N ASP A 549 16.79 -14.72 -17.60
CA ASP A 549 18.14 -14.26 -17.23
C ASP A 549 18.78 -13.41 -18.34
N GLU A 550 18.58 -13.75 -19.61
CA GLU A 550 19.05 -12.93 -20.73
C GLU A 550 18.30 -11.61 -20.86
N VAL A 551 16.99 -11.59 -20.59
CA VAL A 551 16.19 -10.36 -20.56
C VAL A 551 16.62 -9.45 -19.41
N LEU A 552 16.81 -9.99 -18.20
CA LEU A 552 17.29 -9.23 -17.06
C LEU A 552 18.72 -8.70 -17.26
N ALA A 553 19.59 -9.49 -17.92
CA ALA A 553 20.92 -9.04 -18.30
C ALA A 553 20.89 -7.94 -19.37
N PHE A 554 19.93 -7.96 -20.29
CA PHE A 554 19.67 -6.87 -21.22
C PHE A 554 19.24 -5.62 -20.46
N ALA A 555 18.22 -5.69 -19.62
CA ALA A 555 17.66 -4.54 -18.89
C ALA A 555 18.71 -3.82 -18.03
N ARG A 556 19.58 -4.57 -17.34
CA ARG A 556 20.64 -3.98 -16.49
C ARG A 556 21.69 -3.13 -17.23
N ARG A 557 21.84 -3.28 -18.55
CA ARG A 557 22.80 -2.53 -19.38
C ARG A 557 22.14 -1.54 -20.31
N THR A 558 20.83 -1.39 -20.21
CA THR A 558 20.04 -0.58 -21.14
C THR A 558 19.32 0.52 -20.35
N GLU A 559 19.43 1.73 -20.84
CA GLU A 559 18.74 2.90 -20.30
C GLU A 559 17.59 3.30 -21.23
N THR A 560 16.56 3.93 -20.67
CA THR A 560 15.49 4.59 -21.40
C THR A 560 16.03 5.87 -22.09
N CYS A 561 15.21 6.53 -22.89
CA CYS A 561 15.57 7.80 -23.50
C CYS A 561 15.83 8.92 -22.47
N ASP A 562 15.29 8.79 -21.26
CA ASP A 562 15.50 9.73 -20.16
C ASP A 562 16.75 9.42 -19.32
N GLY A 563 17.50 8.36 -19.69
CA GLY A 563 18.71 7.93 -18.99
C GLY A 563 18.47 7.09 -17.73
N GLU A 564 17.25 6.66 -17.49
CA GLU A 564 16.91 5.75 -16.40
C GLU A 564 17.04 4.28 -16.83
N PRO A 565 17.29 3.32 -15.92
CA PRO A 565 17.30 1.91 -16.26
C PRO A 565 15.97 1.47 -16.84
N ILE A 566 16.00 0.73 -17.98
CA ILE A 566 14.76 0.21 -18.56
C ILE A 566 14.12 -0.83 -17.63
N GLY A 567 12.81 -0.72 -17.44
CA GLY A 567 12.04 -1.64 -16.62
C GLY A 567 11.72 -2.97 -17.29
N VAL A 568 11.34 -3.97 -16.48
CA VAL A 568 10.89 -5.28 -16.96
C VAL A 568 9.56 -5.64 -16.30
N ILE A 569 8.56 -6.00 -17.11
CA ILE A 569 7.24 -6.40 -16.63
C ILE A 569 6.92 -7.85 -17.07
N PRO A 570 7.48 -8.87 -16.39
CA PRO A 570 7.27 -10.27 -16.77
C PRO A 570 5.86 -10.74 -16.44
N GLU A 571 5.22 -11.44 -17.41
CA GLU A 571 3.99 -12.18 -17.18
C GLU A 571 4.28 -13.65 -16.91
N ILE A 572 3.73 -14.24 -15.84
CA ILE A 572 3.68 -15.69 -15.69
C ILE A 572 2.47 -16.22 -16.45
N LYS A 573 2.73 -16.86 -17.59
CA LYS A 573 1.69 -17.45 -18.42
C LYS A 573 1.23 -18.80 -17.89
N HIS A 574 -0.09 -19.05 -17.94
CA HIS A 574 -0.68 -20.36 -17.67
C HIS A 574 -0.16 -21.01 -16.37
N SER A 575 -0.08 -20.24 -15.28
CA SER A 575 0.49 -20.64 -13.99
C SER A 575 -0.10 -21.98 -13.47
N THR A 576 -1.43 -22.14 -13.54
CA THR A 576 -2.12 -23.37 -13.14
C THR A 576 -1.77 -24.56 -14.03
N TYR A 577 -1.68 -24.36 -15.34
CA TYR A 577 -1.27 -25.41 -16.29
C TYR A 577 0.17 -25.86 -16.04
N LEU A 578 1.10 -24.92 -15.87
CA LEU A 578 2.51 -25.21 -15.57
C LEU A 578 2.66 -25.94 -14.23
N ALA A 579 1.93 -25.50 -13.21
CA ALA A 579 1.95 -26.17 -11.88
C ALA A 579 1.44 -27.61 -11.97
N ASP A 580 0.38 -27.89 -12.78
CA ASP A 580 -0.12 -29.24 -13.03
C ASP A 580 0.90 -30.13 -13.78
N ALA A 581 1.72 -29.52 -14.62
CA ALA A 581 2.84 -30.20 -15.28
C ALA A 581 4.06 -30.42 -14.34
N GLY A 582 3.98 -29.99 -13.06
CA GLY A 582 5.09 -30.09 -12.12
C GLY A 582 6.15 -29.00 -12.29
N LEU A 583 5.82 -27.89 -12.96
CA LEU A 583 6.70 -26.78 -13.30
C LEU A 583 6.17 -25.44 -12.76
N PRO A 584 5.97 -25.28 -11.44
CA PRO A 584 5.50 -24.00 -10.87
C PRO A 584 6.52 -22.89 -11.14
N ALA A 585 6.06 -21.72 -11.59
CA ALA A 585 6.92 -20.67 -12.13
C ALA A 585 7.29 -19.58 -11.12
N GLU A 586 6.56 -19.43 -10.00
CA GLU A 586 6.71 -18.32 -9.05
C GLU A 586 8.12 -18.28 -8.42
N GLN A 587 8.54 -19.37 -7.77
CA GLN A 587 9.84 -19.42 -7.12
C GLN A 587 11.01 -19.34 -8.13
N PRO A 588 10.98 -20.05 -9.28
CA PRO A 588 12.01 -19.89 -10.33
C PRO A 588 12.17 -18.44 -10.83
N LEU A 589 11.08 -17.67 -10.91
CA LEU A 589 11.13 -16.24 -11.28
C LEU A 589 11.85 -15.42 -10.21
N LEU A 590 11.47 -15.59 -8.93
CA LEU A 590 12.13 -14.89 -7.82
C LEU A 590 13.60 -15.29 -7.67
N ASP A 591 13.94 -16.56 -7.94
CA ASP A 591 15.32 -17.03 -7.97
C ASP A 591 16.11 -16.41 -9.13
N ALA A 592 15.48 -16.19 -10.29
CA ALA A 592 16.09 -15.47 -11.41
C ALA A 592 16.38 -14.02 -11.05
N PHE A 593 15.45 -13.33 -10.39
CA PHE A 593 15.68 -11.98 -9.87
C PHE A 593 16.86 -11.94 -8.90
N ALA A 594 16.86 -12.84 -7.92
CA ALA A 594 17.96 -12.91 -6.94
C ALA A 594 19.32 -13.16 -7.59
N ARG A 595 19.41 -14.12 -8.54
CA ARG A 595 20.67 -14.42 -9.29
C ARG A 595 21.16 -13.23 -10.09
N ASN A 596 20.24 -12.42 -10.62
CA ASN A 596 20.55 -11.24 -11.41
C ASN A 596 20.69 -9.95 -10.59
N GLY A 597 20.63 -10.03 -9.24
CA GLY A 597 20.77 -8.88 -8.36
C GLY A 597 19.58 -7.90 -8.40
N VAL A 598 18.44 -8.34 -8.93
CA VAL A 598 17.19 -7.56 -8.98
C VAL A 598 16.51 -7.63 -7.62
N ARG A 599 16.15 -6.47 -7.07
CA ARG A 599 15.52 -6.35 -5.75
C ARG A 599 14.34 -5.39 -5.82
N PRO A 600 13.30 -5.61 -5.00
CA PRO A 600 12.23 -4.63 -4.87
C PRO A 600 12.77 -3.24 -4.50
N GLY A 601 12.34 -2.21 -5.22
CA GLY A 601 12.75 -0.82 -5.01
C GLY A 601 14.09 -0.40 -5.63
N ASP A 602 14.95 -1.35 -6.08
CA ASP A 602 16.26 -1.02 -6.69
C ASP A 602 16.23 -1.10 -8.22
N THR A 603 15.33 -1.92 -8.78
CA THR A 603 15.20 -2.13 -10.23
C THR A 603 13.71 -2.02 -10.59
N PRO A 604 13.34 -1.31 -11.67
CA PRO A 604 11.95 -1.20 -12.08
C PRO A 604 11.46 -2.55 -12.63
N VAL A 605 10.88 -3.36 -11.76
CA VAL A 605 10.29 -4.67 -12.09
C VAL A 605 8.89 -4.75 -11.52
N VAL A 606 7.93 -5.12 -12.37
CA VAL A 606 6.53 -5.33 -12.03
C VAL A 606 6.12 -6.71 -12.53
N ILE A 607 5.47 -7.54 -11.72
CA ILE A 607 5.06 -8.90 -12.12
C ILE A 607 3.57 -8.91 -12.46
N GLN A 608 3.20 -9.55 -13.56
CA GLN A 608 1.79 -9.62 -13.98
C GLN A 608 1.31 -11.05 -14.21
N SER A 609 0.00 -11.26 -14.04
CA SER A 609 -0.66 -12.53 -14.34
C SER A 609 -2.17 -12.37 -14.55
N PHE A 610 -2.78 -13.25 -15.33
CA PHE A 610 -4.23 -13.37 -15.45
C PHE A 610 -4.88 -14.18 -14.30
N GLU A 611 -4.09 -14.99 -13.59
CA GLU A 611 -4.58 -15.90 -12.56
C GLU A 611 -4.50 -15.26 -11.17
N VAL A 612 -5.64 -15.14 -10.50
CA VAL A 612 -5.79 -14.54 -9.17
C VAL A 612 -4.92 -15.25 -8.12
N GLY A 613 -5.01 -16.58 -8.05
CA GLY A 613 -4.27 -17.37 -7.05
C GLY A 613 -2.74 -17.31 -7.24
N ASN A 614 -2.26 -17.09 -8.47
CA ASN A 614 -0.85 -16.87 -8.75
C ASN A 614 -0.35 -15.58 -8.06
N LEU A 615 -1.06 -14.46 -8.29
CA LEU A 615 -0.72 -13.17 -7.70
C LEU A 615 -0.88 -13.15 -6.18
N GLN A 616 -1.93 -13.79 -5.65
CA GLN A 616 -2.10 -13.94 -4.19
C GLN A 616 -0.96 -14.73 -3.53
N ARG A 617 -0.37 -15.72 -4.21
CA ARG A 617 0.84 -16.39 -3.73
C ARG A 617 2.05 -15.47 -3.80
N LEU A 618 2.25 -14.77 -4.94
CA LEU A 618 3.35 -13.83 -5.13
C LEU A 618 3.33 -12.69 -4.13
N SER A 619 2.17 -12.13 -3.79
CA SER A 619 2.04 -11.04 -2.81
C SER A 619 2.54 -11.41 -1.40
N ARG A 620 2.58 -12.72 -1.08
CA ARG A 620 3.15 -13.26 0.17
C ARG A 620 4.64 -13.60 0.06
N MET A 621 5.15 -13.74 -1.16
CA MET A 621 6.54 -14.18 -1.43
C MET A 621 7.47 -13.02 -1.74
N THR A 622 6.95 -11.91 -2.23
CA THR A 622 7.75 -10.78 -2.72
C THR A 622 7.10 -9.43 -2.39
N ARG A 623 7.87 -8.36 -2.58
CA ARG A 623 7.42 -6.96 -2.51
C ARG A 623 7.60 -6.24 -3.86
N PHE A 624 7.74 -6.95 -4.96
CA PHE A 624 7.61 -6.36 -6.28
C PHE A 624 6.16 -5.99 -6.53
N ASP A 625 5.94 -4.87 -7.22
CA ASP A 625 4.61 -4.46 -7.64
C ASP A 625 3.96 -5.53 -8.53
N LEU A 626 2.67 -5.76 -8.33
CA LEU A 626 1.90 -6.81 -9.00
C LEU A 626 0.77 -6.21 -9.83
N VAL A 627 0.53 -6.76 -11.02
CA VAL A 627 -0.59 -6.37 -11.90
C VAL A 627 -1.54 -7.54 -12.09
N GLN A 628 -2.81 -7.36 -11.73
CA GLN A 628 -3.88 -8.29 -12.09
C GLN A 628 -4.34 -8.00 -13.52
N LEU A 629 -4.05 -8.90 -14.44
CA LEU A 629 -4.55 -8.80 -15.81
C LEU A 629 -6.01 -9.27 -15.89
N VAL A 630 -6.84 -8.48 -16.57
CA VAL A 630 -8.27 -8.72 -16.75
C VAL A 630 -8.62 -8.79 -18.23
N ASP A 631 -9.02 -9.98 -18.72
CA ASP A 631 -9.38 -10.19 -20.12
C ASP A 631 -10.75 -9.57 -20.46
N CYS A 632 -10.97 -9.34 -21.75
CA CYS A 632 -12.22 -8.82 -22.30
C CYS A 632 -13.43 -9.70 -21.99
N SER A 633 -13.25 -10.99 -21.77
CA SER A 633 -14.32 -11.96 -21.49
C SER A 633 -13.81 -13.20 -20.75
N GLY A 634 -14.71 -14.03 -20.23
CA GLY A 634 -14.34 -15.28 -19.58
C GLY A 634 -13.99 -15.10 -18.11
N ALA A 635 -13.09 -15.96 -17.60
CA ALA A 635 -12.71 -16.03 -16.20
C ALA A 635 -11.24 -16.46 -16.05
N PRO A 636 -10.54 -16.08 -14.97
CA PRO A 636 -9.22 -16.59 -14.62
C PRO A 636 -9.25 -18.13 -14.54
N TYR A 637 -8.26 -18.78 -15.14
CA TYR A 637 -8.34 -20.25 -15.26
C TYR A 637 -8.23 -20.95 -13.91
N ASP A 638 -7.46 -20.46 -13.00
CA ASP A 638 -7.40 -20.97 -11.62
C ASP A 638 -8.78 -20.92 -10.93
N GLN A 639 -9.56 -19.86 -11.16
CA GLN A 639 -10.92 -19.72 -10.63
C GLN A 639 -11.91 -20.68 -11.32
N VAL A 640 -11.77 -20.90 -12.62
CA VAL A 640 -12.53 -21.91 -13.36
C VAL A 640 -12.25 -23.30 -12.79
N LYS A 641 -10.98 -23.64 -12.59
CA LYS A 641 -10.54 -24.93 -12.07
C LYS A 641 -11.00 -25.16 -10.63
N ALA A 642 -10.94 -24.12 -9.80
CA ALA A 642 -11.42 -24.14 -8.41
C ALA A 642 -12.96 -24.14 -8.30
N GLY A 643 -13.69 -23.84 -9.40
CA GLY A 643 -15.15 -23.80 -9.42
C GLY A 643 -15.75 -22.65 -8.61
N THR A 644 -15.03 -21.54 -8.42
CA THR A 644 -15.49 -20.40 -7.61
C THR A 644 -16.60 -19.60 -8.28
N GLY A 645 -16.70 -19.68 -9.61
CA GLY A 645 -17.64 -18.89 -10.41
C GLY A 645 -17.18 -17.44 -10.70
N VAL A 646 -16.05 -17.00 -10.16
CA VAL A 646 -15.51 -15.65 -10.40
C VAL A 646 -15.09 -15.49 -11.85
N THR A 647 -15.56 -14.41 -12.48
CA THR A 647 -15.27 -14.04 -13.87
C THR A 647 -14.43 -12.77 -13.93
N TYR A 648 -13.84 -12.47 -15.11
CA TYR A 648 -13.18 -11.17 -15.32
C TYR A 648 -14.15 -9.97 -15.24
N ALA A 649 -15.46 -10.20 -15.47
CA ALA A 649 -16.47 -9.16 -15.28
C ALA A 649 -16.68 -8.84 -13.79
N ASP A 650 -16.56 -9.85 -12.92
CA ASP A 650 -16.66 -9.65 -11.47
C ASP A 650 -15.46 -8.86 -10.92
N LEU A 651 -14.25 -9.08 -11.46
CA LEU A 651 -13.05 -8.37 -11.04
C LEU A 651 -13.09 -6.86 -11.30
N VAL A 652 -13.81 -6.38 -12.34
CA VAL A 652 -13.91 -4.94 -12.64
C VAL A 652 -15.05 -4.23 -11.93
N THR A 653 -15.82 -4.94 -11.12
CA THR A 653 -16.83 -4.32 -10.23
C THR A 653 -16.13 -3.57 -9.08
N ARG A 654 -16.84 -2.66 -8.41
CA ARG A 654 -16.32 -1.97 -7.22
C ARG A 654 -15.77 -2.95 -6.17
N LYS A 655 -16.55 -4.00 -5.85
CA LYS A 655 -16.10 -5.06 -4.94
C LYS A 655 -14.90 -5.83 -5.49
N GLY A 656 -14.95 -6.21 -6.76
CA GLY A 656 -13.85 -6.97 -7.38
C GLY A 656 -12.52 -6.21 -7.37
N MET A 657 -12.52 -4.90 -7.66
CA MET A 657 -11.31 -4.08 -7.60
C MET A 657 -10.76 -3.92 -6.17
N ARG A 658 -11.63 -3.80 -5.15
CA ARG A 658 -11.19 -3.85 -3.75
C ARG A 658 -10.55 -5.20 -3.40
N ASP A 659 -11.12 -6.30 -3.86
CA ASP A 659 -10.53 -7.62 -3.64
C ASP A 659 -9.18 -7.78 -4.37
N VAL A 660 -9.02 -7.17 -5.57
CA VAL A 660 -7.75 -7.13 -6.30
C VAL A 660 -6.70 -6.30 -5.56
N ALA A 661 -7.06 -5.14 -5.03
CA ALA A 661 -6.17 -4.23 -4.29
C ALA A 661 -5.53 -4.87 -3.05
N ARG A 662 -6.10 -5.96 -2.53
CA ARG A 662 -5.51 -6.72 -1.42
C ARG A 662 -4.20 -7.45 -1.78
N TYR A 663 -3.93 -7.66 -3.07
CA TYR A 663 -2.78 -8.43 -3.52
C TYR A 663 -2.07 -7.88 -4.75
N ALA A 664 -2.60 -6.86 -5.39
CA ALA A 664 -2.03 -6.23 -6.58
C ALA A 664 -2.04 -4.71 -6.45
N ASP A 665 -1.14 -4.04 -7.19
CA ASP A 665 -0.92 -2.60 -7.16
C ASP A 665 -1.52 -1.92 -8.40
N SER A 666 -1.82 -2.71 -9.45
CA SER A 666 -2.40 -2.25 -10.72
C SER A 666 -3.38 -3.25 -11.30
N ALA A 667 -4.37 -2.74 -12.04
CA ALA A 667 -5.30 -3.51 -12.85
C ALA A 667 -4.92 -3.36 -14.33
N GLY A 668 -4.47 -4.47 -14.95
CA GLY A 668 -4.15 -4.53 -16.38
C GLY A 668 -5.39 -4.85 -17.21
N LEU A 669 -6.10 -3.85 -17.71
CA LEU A 669 -7.40 -4.03 -18.32
C LEU A 669 -7.35 -4.18 -19.84
N CYS A 670 -8.07 -5.19 -20.35
CA CYS A 670 -8.41 -5.23 -21.78
C CYS A 670 -9.17 -3.97 -22.19
N LYS A 671 -8.84 -3.39 -23.37
CA LYS A 671 -9.45 -2.15 -23.88
C LYS A 671 -10.98 -2.16 -23.82
N ASP A 672 -11.64 -3.27 -24.20
CA ASP A 672 -13.10 -3.36 -24.22
C ASP A 672 -13.74 -3.36 -22.83
N ARG A 673 -12.94 -3.54 -21.74
CA ARG A 673 -13.39 -3.37 -20.35
C ARG A 673 -13.44 -1.89 -19.96
N MET A 674 -12.61 -1.05 -20.55
CA MET A 674 -12.53 0.38 -20.31
C MET A 674 -13.50 1.14 -21.20
N ILE A 675 -13.33 0.99 -22.54
CA ILE A 675 -14.22 1.59 -23.54
C ILE A 675 -14.60 0.47 -24.53
N PRO A 676 -15.80 -0.10 -24.39
CA PRO A 676 -16.26 -1.18 -25.26
C PRO A 676 -16.51 -0.70 -26.69
N ARG A 677 -16.69 -1.64 -27.61
CA ARG A 677 -17.05 -1.33 -29.00
C ARG A 677 -18.54 -1.54 -29.25
N ASN A 678 -19.12 -0.60 -29.98
CA ASN A 678 -20.45 -0.74 -30.57
C ASN A 678 -20.51 -1.86 -31.61
N PRO A 679 -21.69 -2.35 -32.00
CA PRO A 679 -21.83 -3.39 -33.02
C PRO A 679 -21.23 -3.05 -34.40
N ASP A 680 -21.08 -1.75 -34.72
CA ASP A 680 -20.43 -1.28 -35.95
C ASP A 680 -18.90 -1.19 -35.83
N GLY A 681 -18.34 -1.42 -34.63
CA GLY A 681 -16.92 -1.38 -34.34
C GLY A 681 -16.37 -0.03 -33.92
N SER A 682 -17.22 1.00 -33.77
CA SER A 682 -16.85 2.29 -33.16
C SER A 682 -16.73 2.18 -31.64
N LEU A 683 -16.07 3.14 -30.97
CA LEU A 683 -16.02 3.20 -29.52
C LEU A 683 -17.40 3.56 -28.93
N ALA A 684 -17.76 2.93 -27.83
CA ALA A 684 -18.89 3.26 -27.00
C ALA A 684 -18.49 4.25 -25.87
N GLU A 685 -19.39 4.54 -24.94
CA GLU A 685 -19.08 5.30 -23.74
C GLU A 685 -18.17 4.49 -22.79
N PRO A 686 -17.28 5.15 -22.05
CA PRO A 686 -16.44 4.49 -21.04
C PRO A 686 -17.28 3.79 -19.98
N THR A 687 -16.80 2.63 -19.50
CA THR A 687 -17.39 1.91 -18.37
C THR A 687 -16.92 2.48 -17.03
N ASP A 688 -17.42 1.90 -15.94
CA ASP A 688 -16.98 2.24 -14.59
C ASP A 688 -15.66 1.56 -14.17
N ALA A 689 -15.06 0.69 -15.02
CA ALA A 689 -13.93 -0.13 -14.65
C ALA A 689 -12.71 0.69 -14.18
N ILE A 690 -12.37 1.76 -14.91
CA ILE A 690 -11.27 2.66 -14.54
C ILE A 690 -11.57 3.33 -13.19
N ARG A 691 -12.75 3.90 -13.04
CA ARG A 691 -13.18 4.55 -11.79
C ARG A 691 -13.19 3.58 -10.61
N ASN A 692 -13.64 2.33 -10.81
CA ASN A 692 -13.63 1.32 -9.78
C ASN A 692 -12.21 0.91 -9.35
N ALA A 693 -11.27 0.81 -10.31
CA ALA A 693 -9.86 0.54 -10.03
C ALA A 693 -9.22 1.68 -9.23
N HIS A 694 -9.41 2.93 -9.68
CA HIS A 694 -8.87 4.10 -8.98
C HIS A 694 -9.44 4.24 -7.56
N ARG A 695 -10.75 4.00 -7.37
CA ARG A 695 -11.36 3.98 -6.03
C ARG A 695 -10.78 2.93 -5.10
N ALA A 696 -10.28 1.83 -5.63
CA ALA A 696 -9.59 0.81 -4.88
C ALA A 696 -8.07 1.05 -4.74
N GLY A 697 -7.58 2.24 -5.12
CA GLY A 697 -6.15 2.58 -5.05
C GLY A 697 -5.28 1.93 -6.13
N LEU A 698 -5.87 1.25 -7.11
CA LEU A 698 -5.14 0.60 -8.20
C LEU A 698 -4.87 1.58 -9.34
N THR A 699 -3.68 1.54 -9.93
CA THR A 699 -3.45 2.14 -11.25
C THR A 699 -4.07 1.28 -12.35
N VAL A 700 -4.37 1.87 -13.50
CA VAL A 700 -4.98 1.19 -14.65
C VAL A 700 -4.04 1.16 -15.83
N THR A 701 -3.61 -0.04 -16.23
CA THR A 701 -2.77 -0.26 -17.41
C THR A 701 -3.58 -0.88 -18.52
N GLY A 702 -3.78 -0.16 -19.62
CA GLY A 702 -4.56 -0.67 -20.76
C GLY A 702 -3.77 -1.54 -21.71
N TRP A 703 -4.36 -2.61 -22.25
CA TRP A 703 -3.74 -3.50 -23.24
C TRP A 703 -4.70 -3.98 -24.32
N THR A 704 -4.26 -4.25 -25.56
CA THR A 704 -2.99 -3.90 -26.18
C THR A 704 -3.26 -2.92 -27.31
N PHE A 705 -2.51 -1.85 -27.35
CA PHE A 705 -2.62 -0.82 -28.39
C PHE A 705 -1.73 -1.16 -29.59
N ARG A 706 -2.33 -1.17 -30.80
CA ARG A 706 -1.70 -1.61 -32.05
C ARG A 706 -2.12 -0.73 -33.20
N ARG A 707 -1.20 -0.43 -34.13
CA ARG A 707 -1.43 0.50 -35.25
C ARG A 707 -2.22 -0.06 -36.41
N GLU A 708 -2.31 -1.42 -36.56
CA GLU A 708 -2.99 -2.03 -37.67
C GLU A 708 -4.51 -1.87 -37.55
N ASN A 709 -5.20 -1.55 -38.68
CA ASN A 709 -6.64 -1.31 -38.73
C ASN A 709 -7.49 -2.46 -38.15
N SER A 710 -7.02 -3.70 -38.20
CA SER A 710 -7.72 -4.86 -37.62
C SER A 710 -7.90 -4.74 -36.09
N PHE A 711 -7.07 -3.93 -35.40
CA PHE A 711 -7.09 -3.75 -33.94
C PHE A 711 -7.69 -2.42 -33.49
N LEU A 712 -7.84 -1.46 -34.42
CA LEU A 712 -8.37 -0.14 -34.15
C LEU A 712 -9.91 -0.09 -34.19
N PRO A 713 -10.53 0.80 -33.42
CA PRO A 713 -11.95 1.12 -33.58
C PRO A 713 -12.21 1.75 -34.96
N LEU A 714 -13.47 1.68 -35.40
CA LEU A 714 -13.84 2.03 -36.77
C LEU A 714 -13.41 3.44 -37.19
N GLU A 715 -13.61 4.42 -36.32
CA GLU A 715 -13.34 5.84 -36.57
C GLU A 715 -11.84 6.18 -36.67
N LEU A 716 -10.96 5.31 -36.18
CA LEU A 716 -9.50 5.52 -36.20
C LEU A 716 -8.78 4.68 -37.26
N ARG A 717 -9.54 3.93 -38.08
CA ARG A 717 -8.99 3.17 -39.20
C ARG A 717 -8.73 4.09 -40.39
N SER A 718 -7.59 3.89 -41.04
CA SER A 718 -7.27 4.62 -42.27
C SER A 718 -8.02 4.07 -43.52
N SER A 719 -8.40 2.80 -43.45
CA SER A 719 -9.07 2.09 -44.55
C SER A 719 -9.72 0.80 -44.07
N ALA A 720 -10.35 0.06 -45.01
CA ALA A 720 -10.88 -1.29 -44.77
C ALA A 720 -9.81 -2.38 -44.80
N ASP A 721 -8.58 -2.07 -45.19
CA ASP A 721 -7.47 -3.04 -45.21
C ASP A 721 -7.06 -3.40 -43.80
N PRO A 722 -7.18 -4.66 -43.35
CA PRO A 722 -6.80 -5.08 -41.99
C PRO A 722 -5.33 -4.81 -41.62
N ALA A 723 -4.42 -4.83 -42.63
CA ALA A 723 -3.01 -4.56 -42.46
C ALA A 723 -2.64 -3.08 -42.59
N GLY A 724 -3.59 -2.24 -43.02
CA GLY A 724 -3.39 -0.78 -43.07
C GLY A 724 -3.09 -0.17 -41.71
N VAL A 725 -2.29 0.87 -41.71
CA VAL A 725 -1.93 1.62 -40.47
C VAL A 725 -2.92 2.73 -40.26
N GLY A 726 -3.60 2.74 -39.09
CA GLY A 726 -4.53 3.78 -38.68
C GLY A 726 -3.99 4.68 -37.57
N ASP A 727 -4.90 5.41 -36.89
CA ASP A 727 -4.55 6.39 -35.87
C ASP A 727 -4.44 5.77 -34.46
N LEU A 728 -3.34 5.06 -34.21
CA LEU A 728 -3.01 4.50 -32.89
C LEU A 728 -2.85 5.61 -31.85
N ALA A 729 -2.24 6.73 -32.21
CA ALA A 729 -2.04 7.84 -31.27
C ALA A 729 -3.37 8.44 -30.79
N GLY A 730 -4.36 8.53 -31.68
CA GLY A 730 -5.72 8.92 -31.33
C GLY A 730 -6.39 7.93 -30.39
N GLU A 731 -6.22 6.62 -30.61
CA GLU A 731 -6.75 5.58 -29.70
C GLU A 731 -6.16 5.74 -28.29
N ILE A 732 -4.82 5.79 -28.17
CA ILE A 732 -4.17 5.93 -26.87
C ILE A 732 -4.65 7.19 -26.13
N ARG A 733 -4.71 8.36 -26.81
CA ARG A 733 -5.20 9.60 -26.19
C ARG A 733 -6.64 9.51 -25.71
N THR A 734 -7.51 8.79 -26.44
CA THR A 734 -8.91 8.60 -26.05
C THR A 734 -9.00 7.82 -24.72
N PHE A 735 -8.19 6.79 -24.56
CA PHE A 735 -8.19 5.98 -23.33
C PHE A 735 -7.52 6.72 -22.15
N LEU A 736 -6.46 7.49 -22.39
CA LEU A 736 -5.85 8.36 -21.38
C LEU A 736 -6.84 9.44 -20.90
N ALA A 737 -7.61 10.02 -21.81
CA ALA A 737 -8.65 10.99 -21.46
C ALA A 737 -9.81 10.36 -20.65
N ALA A 738 -10.01 9.05 -20.76
CA ALA A 738 -10.97 8.31 -19.94
C ALA A 738 -10.41 7.91 -18.55
N GLY A 739 -9.13 8.25 -18.26
CA GLY A 739 -8.48 8.01 -16.98
C GLY A 739 -7.51 6.82 -16.93
N MET A 740 -7.17 6.20 -18.06
CA MET A 740 -6.11 5.18 -18.11
C MET A 740 -4.77 5.80 -17.72
N ASP A 741 -3.99 5.14 -16.86
CA ASP A 741 -2.70 5.66 -16.36
C ASP A 741 -1.54 5.27 -17.27
N ASP A 742 -1.50 4.01 -17.72
CA ASP A 742 -0.40 3.39 -18.45
C ASP A 742 -0.91 2.50 -19.55
N PHE A 743 -0.04 2.09 -20.48
CA PHE A 743 -0.50 1.23 -21.57
C PHE A 743 0.58 0.34 -22.19
N PHE A 744 0.15 -0.85 -22.64
CA PHE A 744 0.93 -1.75 -23.46
C PHE A 744 0.74 -1.47 -24.95
N THR A 745 1.83 -1.35 -25.68
CA THR A 745 1.78 -1.15 -27.14
C THR A 745 2.78 -2.01 -27.89
N ASP A 746 2.38 -2.51 -29.08
CA ASP A 746 3.30 -3.17 -30.03
C ASP A 746 4.18 -2.14 -30.79
N ASN A 747 3.87 -0.83 -30.64
CA ASN A 747 4.50 0.26 -31.36
C ASN A 747 5.02 1.33 -30.39
N PRO A 748 6.13 1.08 -29.68
CA PRO A 748 6.63 1.96 -28.60
C PRO A 748 6.95 3.38 -29.08
N ASP A 749 7.43 3.57 -30.31
CA ASP A 749 7.69 4.89 -30.92
C ASP A 749 6.46 5.80 -30.93
N ILE A 750 5.29 5.23 -31.30
CA ILE A 750 4.02 5.98 -31.29
C ILE A 750 3.56 6.18 -29.85
N GLY A 751 3.72 5.17 -28.99
CA GLY A 751 3.38 5.27 -27.56
C GLY A 751 4.17 6.36 -26.86
N ALA A 752 5.49 6.39 -26.99
CA ALA A 752 6.39 7.37 -26.41
C ALA A 752 6.04 8.79 -26.88
N GLN A 753 5.80 8.98 -28.19
CA GLN A 753 5.38 10.27 -28.73
C GLN A 753 4.07 10.78 -28.10
N VAL A 754 3.13 9.88 -27.80
CA VAL A 754 1.87 10.25 -27.11
C VAL A 754 2.15 10.60 -25.65
N ALA A 755 2.94 9.76 -24.95
CA ALA A 755 3.27 9.96 -23.55
C ALA A 755 3.99 11.31 -23.31
N ASP A 756 5.00 11.64 -24.11
CA ASP A 756 5.74 12.92 -24.07
C ASP A 756 4.84 14.15 -24.29
N GLY A 757 3.84 14.01 -25.13
CA GLY A 757 2.88 15.07 -25.48
C GLY A 757 1.69 15.19 -24.53
N TRP A 758 1.49 14.22 -23.63
CA TRP A 758 0.34 14.19 -22.73
C TRP A 758 0.51 15.16 -21.56
N ARG A 759 -0.53 15.94 -21.27
CA ARG A 759 -0.52 16.95 -20.19
C ARG A 759 -1.67 16.78 -19.17
N GLY A 760 -2.41 15.65 -19.25
CA GLY A 760 -3.55 15.35 -18.38
C GLY A 760 -4.81 16.03 -18.79
#